data_e8bf8481f6e806fef2537d987a801e4c
#
_entry.id   e8bf8481f6e806fef2537d987a801e4c
#
_cell.length_a   1.000
_cell.length_b   1.000
_cell.length_c   1.000
_cell.angle_alpha   90.00
_cell.angle_beta   90.00
_cell.angle_gamma   90.00
#
_symmetry.space_group_name_H-M   'P 1'
#
loop_
_entity.id
_entity.type
_entity.pdbx_description
1 polymer ?
#
loop_
_entity_poly.entity_id
_entity_poly.type
_entity_poly.pdbx_seq_one_letter_code
_entity_poly.pdbx_strand_id
1 'polypeptide(L)'
;MVQHILALAALGAAALAAPLANAEDPVTPGEASVEPPTLISLGIDWPIGGDDNRNASVEVEYRRSGETNWQRALPLVRLQNEQVNGRVGGPSFVDAANAAESAATLARASPAVAAANAANAGGPFAFSPFSYVAPNMFSGSVFDLKPDTDYELRVTLKDPDGVVGVAQRTLRARTRAEPQPAAGGKTYHVYPVGYAGQKEEPAFTGLMAAYYMAAAHFDYQNAYPPRVQPGDTILVHAGVYLSDRHHYMNRAPAPGYLALATVFDGTYYLTQSGTAQSPIVIKAAGDGEVIFDGDGAENLFNLLAANYHYFEGITVRNTNVAFLLGIKGIAGATGFTLKRSRIENVGRGVHDDWSGSKNFYIADNVFIGRHDPDKMMAWTGAIWEKLPGYPERLDSEYAIKVYGQGHVVARNYIANWHDGVDMATYGNPDGTPSAFPDRFPMSVDFYENDITNMGDNCIETDGGGRNMRVFRNRCANSALQGLSAQPIFGGPVYFIRNVVYNGPGAGSLKFISTPSGILVYQNTFVGEVAVPGPAANEHFRNNLILAQGAAGPVFTVGTFTNYSSSDYNGFAPNAGAEVSFQWASPPFEKRADYAAAPVARNFRTLAEYQKATRQDVHSRLVGYDAFVNVPKPDMKDPQRIYDAGALDFALRKRSAAIDAGTVLPNVTDGFTGRAPDLGALELGRPAPHYGPAAR
;
A
#
# COMPACT_ATOMS: atom_id res chain seq x y z
N MET A 1 -91.25 41.96 4.15
CA MET A 1 -91.38 41.99 2.69
C MET A 1 -90.16 41.24 2.12
N VAL A 2 -90.43 40.06 1.55
CA VAL A 2 -89.66 39.31 0.56
C VAL A 2 -88.19 39.03 0.91
N GLN A 3 -87.86 37.84 1.43
CA GLN A 3 -87.45 36.59 0.83
C GLN A 3 -86.46 36.70 -0.38
N HIS A 4 -85.23 36.23 -0.21
CA HIS A 4 -84.66 35.27 -1.14
C HIS A 4 -83.56 34.43 -0.47
N ILE A 5 -83.72 33.09 -0.47
CA ILE A 5 -82.87 32.06 -0.13
C ILE A 5 -81.84 31.89 -1.28
N LEU A 6 -80.57 31.77 -0.97
CA LEU A 6 -79.54 31.20 -1.87
C LEU A 6 -78.74 30.14 -1.14
N ALA A 7 -78.94 28.92 -1.58
CA ALA A 7 -78.13 27.78 -1.19
C ALA A 7 -76.74 27.80 -1.86
N LEU A 8 -75.67 27.79 -1.10
CA LEU A 8 -74.34 27.51 -1.58
C LEU A 8 -74.03 26.03 -1.43
N ALA A 9 -73.87 25.37 -2.58
CA ALA A 9 -73.32 24.01 -2.64
C ALA A 9 -71.82 24.07 -2.44
N ALA A 10 -71.36 23.38 -1.39
CA ALA A 10 -69.91 23.13 -1.18
C ALA A 10 -69.44 22.02 -2.12
N LEU A 11 -68.70 22.35 -3.18
CA LEU A 11 -67.92 21.40 -3.92
C LEU A 11 -66.61 21.13 -3.14
N GLY A 12 -66.50 19.97 -2.54
CA GLY A 12 -65.28 19.46 -2.00
C GLY A 12 -64.34 19.04 -3.15
N ALA A 13 -63.29 19.85 -3.39
CA ALA A 13 -62.17 19.43 -4.23
C ALA A 13 -61.30 18.47 -3.44
N ALA A 14 -61.46 17.18 -3.71
CA ALA A 14 -60.47 16.18 -3.31
C ALA A 14 -59.21 16.39 -4.16
N ALA A 15 -58.23 17.04 -3.59
CA ALA A 15 -56.88 17.05 -4.17
C ALA A 15 -56.32 15.62 -4.08
N LEU A 16 -56.38 14.89 -5.19
CA LEU A 16 -55.57 13.71 -5.41
C LEU A 16 -54.11 14.17 -5.39
N ALA A 17 -53.42 13.90 -4.28
CA ALA A 17 -51.99 13.95 -4.25
C ALA A 17 -51.49 12.88 -5.23
N ALA A 18 -51.12 13.31 -6.43
CA ALA A 18 -50.33 12.48 -7.32
C ALA A 18 -49.03 12.10 -6.55
N PRO A 19 -48.60 10.84 -6.56
CA PRO A 19 -47.30 10.52 -6.06
C PRO A 19 -46.31 11.40 -6.84
N LEU A 20 -45.43 12.11 -6.13
CA LEU A 20 -44.26 12.73 -6.71
C LEU A 20 -43.55 11.60 -7.44
N ALA A 21 -43.61 11.55 -8.75
CA ALA A 21 -42.72 10.75 -9.56
C ALA A 21 -41.34 11.17 -9.12
N ASN A 22 -40.57 10.23 -8.55
CA ASN A 22 -39.14 10.44 -8.37
C ASN A 22 -38.64 10.90 -9.74
N ALA A 23 -37.96 12.03 -9.78
CA ALA A 23 -37.31 12.47 -10.99
C ALA A 23 -36.37 11.33 -11.42
N GLU A 24 -36.59 10.78 -12.61
CA GLU A 24 -35.70 9.80 -13.18
C GLU A 24 -34.31 10.43 -13.28
N ASP A 25 -33.30 9.78 -12.69
CA ASP A 25 -31.90 10.22 -12.73
C ASP A 25 -31.04 9.09 -13.35
N PRO A 26 -31.26 8.83 -14.67
CA PRO A 26 -30.64 7.71 -15.33
C PRO A 26 -29.14 7.90 -15.49
N VAL A 27 -28.40 6.80 -15.39
CA VAL A 27 -26.96 6.76 -15.59
C VAL A 27 -26.59 6.77 -17.08
N THR A 28 -25.57 7.57 -17.43
CA THR A 28 -24.96 7.56 -18.76
C THR A 28 -23.55 6.98 -18.68
N PRO A 29 -23.28 5.80 -19.26
CA PRO A 29 -21.95 5.19 -19.23
C PRO A 29 -20.96 5.90 -20.13
N GLY A 30 -19.78 6.20 -19.60
CA GLY A 30 -18.61 6.61 -20.36
C GLY A 30 -17.84 5.43 -20.95
N GLU A 31 -16.55 5.60 -21.20
CA GLU A 31 -15.66 4.54 -21.67
C GLU A 31 -15.09 3.77 -20.47
N ALA A 32 -15.30 2.46 -20.45
CA ALA A 32 -14.71 1.58 -19.47
C ALA A 32 -13.28 1.20 -19.88
N SER A 33 -12.35 1.16 -18.93
CA SER A 33 -10.95 0.86 -19.16
C SER A 33 -10.38 -0.08 -18.12
N VAL A 34 -9.26 -0.73 -18.47
CA VAL A 34 -8.46 -1.53 -17.53
C VAL A 34 -7.23 -0.72 -17.14
N GLU A 35 -6.97 -0.63 -15.85
CA GLU A 35 -5.77 -0.01 -15.29
C GLU A 35 -4.50 -0.83 -15.61
N PRO A 36 -3.29 -0.29 -15.37
CA PRO A 36 -2.05 -1.05 -15.50
C PRO A 36 -2.14 -2.39 -14.76
N PRO A 37 -1.95 -3.54 -15.44
CA PRO A 37 -2.09 -4.85 -14.82
C PRO A 37 -0.96 -5.14 -13.83
N THR A 38 -1.28 -5.82 -12.74
CA THR A 38 -0.28 -6.48 -11.89
C THR A 38 -0.12 -7.95 -12.28
N LEU A 39 0.59 -8.73 -11.46
CA LEU A 39 0.79 -10.16 -11.75
C LEU A 39 -0.50 -10.98 -11.59
N ILE A 40 -1.32 -10.62 -10.58
CA ILE A 40 -2.45 -11.43 -10.17
C ILE A 40 -3.75 -10.65 -9.99
N SER A 41 -3.75 -9.37 -10.41
CA SER A 41 -4.93 -8.53 -10.29
C SER A 41 -5.10 -7.62 -11.51
N LEU A 42 -6.37 -7.29 -11.82
CA LEU A 42 -6.76 -6.33 -12.86
C LEU A 42 -7.70 -5.29 -12.26
N GLY A 43 -7.35 -4.01 -12.39
CA GLY A 43 -8.19 -2.89 -12.03
C GLY A 43 -9.08 -2.46 -13.19
N ILE A 44 -10.29 -2.01 -12.89
CA ILE A 44 -11.28 -1.56 -13.87
C ILE A 44 -11.80 -0.20 -13.45
N ASP A 45 -11.81 0.75 -14.37
CA ASP A 45 -12.39 2.07 -14.22
C ASP A 45 -13.53 2.28 -15.22
N TRP A 46 -14.67 2.80 -14.74
CA TRP A 46 -15.80 3.12 -15.60
C TRP A 46 -16.41 4.48 -15.21
N PRO A 47 -15.96 5.59 -15.83
CA PRO A 47 -16.58 6.90 -15.68
C PRO A 47 -18.05 6.89 -16.12
N ILE A 48 -18.89 7.65 -15.41
CA ILE A 48 -20.32 7.80 -15.72
C ILE A 48 -20.76 9.25 -15.59
N GLY A 49 -21.92 9.57 -16.19
CA GLY A 49 -22.70 10.78 -15.93
C GLY A 49 -24.02 10.43 -15.28
N GLY A 50 -24.63 11.36 -14.54
CA GLY A 50 -25.88 11.11 -13.81
C GLY A 50 -25.70 10.27 -12.56
N ASP A 51 -26.76 9.57 -12.15
CA ASP A 51 -26.85 8.77 -10.94
C ASP A 51 -26.56 9.58 -9.67
N ASP A 52 -27.14 10.81 -9.58
CA ASP A 52 -26.98 11.64 -8.39
C ASP A 52 -27.67 11.04 -7.16
N ASN A 53 -28.66 10.17 -7.38
CA ASN A 53 -29.31 9.40 -6.33
C ASN A 53 -28.50 8.17 -5.85
N ARG A 54 -27.38 7.83 -6.54
CA ARG A 54 -26.42 6.79 -6.18
C ARG A 54 -27.06 5.41 -6.02
N ASN A 55 -27.99 5.03 -6.90
CA ASN A 55 -28.65 3.74 -6.88
C ASN A 55 -28.16 2.78 -7.98
N ALA A 56 -27.32 3.28 -8.89
CA ALA A 56 -26.69 2.46 -9.92
C ALA A 56 -25.61 1.51 -9.31
N SER A 57 -25.35 0.41 -10.00
CA SER A 57 -24.38 -0.61 -9.62
C SER A 57 -23.72 -1.22 -10.84
N VAL A 58 -22.49 -1.77 -10.68
CA VAL A 58 -21.78 -2.48 -11.74
C VAL A 58 -21.42 -3.88 -11.28
N GLU A 59 -21.99 -4.88 -11.93
CA GLU A 59 -21.59 -6.28 -11.77
C GLU A 59 -20.35 -6.59 -12.62
N VAL A 60 -19.45 -7.41 -12.09
CA VAL A 60 -18.23 -7.85 -12.76
C VAL A 60 -18.21 -9.36 -12.87
N GLU A 61 -17.92 -9.82 -14.07
CA GLU A 61 -17.62 -11.22 -14.36
C GLU A 61 -16.32 -11.31 -15.16
N TYR A 62 -15.56 -12.37 -14.94
CA TYR A 62 -14.29 -12.58 -15.61
C TYR A 62 -14.10 -14.03 -16.03
N ARG A 63 -13.26 -14.22 -17.04
CA ARG A 63 -12.80 -15.55 -17.46
C ARG A 63 -11.44 -15.45 -18.16
N ARG A 64 -10.71 -16.53 -18.23
CA ARG A 64 -9.58 -16.61 -19.16
C ARG A 64 -10.10 -16.56 -20.59
N SER A 65 -9.35 -15.87 -21.45
CA SER A 65 -9.71 -15.80 -22.87
C SER A 65 -9.79 -17.21 -23.48
N GLY A 66 -10.92 -17.48 -24.13
CA GLY A 66 -11.22 -18.80 -24.72
C GLY A 66 -11.97 -19.79 -23.81
N GLU A 67 -12.09 -19.51 -22.51
CA GLU A 67 -12.96 -20.31 -21.63
C GLU A 67 -14.44 -19.94 -21.83
N THR A 68 -15.33 -20.88 -21.57
CA THR A 68 -16.78 -20.66 -21.72
C THR A 68 -17.43 -20.12 -20.46
N ASN A 69 -16.92 -20.51 -19.29
CA ASN A 69 -17.52 -20.20 -17.99
C ASN A 69 -17.06 -18.85 -17.46
N TRP A 70 -18.01 -17.98 -17.12
CA TRP A 70 -17.76 -16.74 -16.43
C TRP A 70 -17.79 -16.96 -14.91
N GLN A 71 -16.83 -16.36 -14.23
CA GLN A 71 -16.76 -16.28 -12.77
C GLN A 71 -17.18 -14.87 -12.33
N ARG A 72 -17.83 -14.76 -11.18
CA ARG A 72 -18.21 -13.46 -10.63
C ARG A 72 -17.07 -12.88 -9.82
N ALA A 73 -16.92 -11.55 -9.86
CA ALA A 73 -16.03 -10.80 -8.98
C ALA A 73 -16.85 -9.84 -8.09
N LEU A 74 -16.15 -9.15 -7.17
CA LEU A 74 -16.77 -8.05 -6.43
C LEU A 74 -17.36 -7.03 -7.41
N PRO A 75 -18.51 -6.42 -7.09
CA PRO A 75 -19.03 -5.29 -7.86
C PRO A 75 -18.03 -4.13 -7.81
N LEU A 76 -18.01 -3.29 -8.84
CA LEU A 76 -17.23 -2.07 -8.79
C LEU A 76 -17.79 -1.12 -7.71
N VAL A 77 -16.89 -0.41 -7.05
CA VAL A 77 -17.22 0.59 -6.04
C VAL A 77 -17.67 1.88 -6.72
N ARG A 78 -18.80 2.42 -6.25
CA ARG A 78 -19.33 3.69 -6.70
C ARG A 78 -18.57 4.85 -6.05
N LEU A 79 -17.92 5.69 -6.85
CA LEU A 79 -17.26 6.92 -6.44
C LEU A 79 -18.06 8.12 -6.93
N GLN A 80 -18.29 9.12 -6.08
CA GLN A 80 -19.10 10.28 -6.45
C GLN A 80 -18.88 11.46 -5.51
N ASN A 81 -17.99 12.35 -5.91
CA ASN A 81 -17.77 13.63 -5.24
C ASN A 81 -17.29 13.53 -3.77
N GLU A 82 -16.75 12.37 -3.35
CA GLU A 82 -16.11 12.26 -2.05
C GLU A 82 -14.94 13.25 -1.97
N GLN A 83 -14.87 13.98 -0.87
CA GLN A 83 -13.84 14.99 -0.63
C GLN A 83 -12.69 14.41 0.19
N VAL A 84 -11.49 14.49 -0.35
CA VAL A 84 -10.27 13.98 0.28
C VAL A 84 -9.32 15.16 0.47
N ASN A 85 -8.82 15.34 1.68
CA ASN A 85 -7.79 16.32 1.97
C ASN A 85 -6.42 15.66 1.90
N GLY A 86 -5.47 16.29 1.24
CA GLY A 86 -4.13 15.80 1.09
C GLY A 86 -3.10 16.90 1.25
N ARG A 87 -1.85 16.52 1.17
CA ARG A 87 -0.71 17.42 1.13
C ARG A 87 0.21 17.01 0.00
N VAL A 88 0.80 18.00 -0.66
CA VAL A 88 1.83 17.80 -1.67
C VAL A 88 3.16 18.18 -1.06
N GLY A 89 4.19 17.49 -1.42
CA GLY A 89 5.53 17.79 -0.94
C GLY A 89 5.74 17.31 0.50
N GLY A 90 6.65 17.94 1.17
CA GLY A 90 7.17 17.50 2.45
C GLY A 90 8.31 16.53 2.27
N PRO A 91 9.41 16.69 2.97
CA PRO A 91 10.44 15.68 3.01
C PRO A 91 9.94 14.51 3.85
N SER A 92 10.36 13.29 3.55
CA SER A 92 10.63 12.38 4.64
C SER A 92 11.64 13.05 5.58
N PHE A 93 11.64 12.74 6.85
CA PHE A 93 12.53 13.39 7.82
C PHE A 93 14.02 13.28 7.43
N VAL A 94 14.39 12.23 6.70
CA VAL A 94 15.75 12.00 6.21
C VAL A 94 16.01 12.78 4.92
N ASP A 95 15.02 12.96 4.05
CA ASP A 95 15.16 13.80 2.84
C ASP A 95 15.32 15.28 3.19
N ALA A 96 14.79 15.74 4.31
CA ALA A 96 15.03 17.11 4.76
C ALA A 96 16.51 17.36 5.07
N ALA A 97 17.17 16.42 5.75
CA ALA A 97 18.59 16.51 6.03
C ALA A 97 19.42 16.37 4.75
N ASN A 98 19.10 15.37 3.91
CA ASN A 98 19.75 15.15 2.62
C ASN A 98 19.50 16.30 1.64
N ALA A 99 18.29 16.86 1.62
CA ALA A 99 17.98 18.02 0.79
C ALA A 99 18.68 19.27 1.28
N ALA A 100 18.75 19.51 2.58
CA ALA A 100 19.49 20.64 3.16
C ALA A 100 21.00 20.52 2.87
N GLU A 101 21.56 19.32 3.02
CA GLU A 101 22.98 19.06 2.71
C GLU A 101 23.24 19.09 1.21
N SER A 102 22.38 18.52 0.38
CA SER A 102 22.46 18.60 -1.08
C SER A 102 22.30 20.04 -1.59
N ALA A 103 21.35 20.80 -1.05
CA ALA A 103 21.16 22.20 -1.38
C ALA A 103 22.36 23.05 -0.91
N ALA A 104 22.91 22.80 0.26
CA ALA A 104 24.11 23.47 0.76
C ALA A 104 25.35 23.09 -0.07
N THR A 105 25.46 21.85 -0.51
CA THR A 105 26.56 21.35 -1.36
C THR A 105 26.47 21.93 -2.77
N LEU A 106 25.28 21.92 -3.36
CA LEU A 106 25.03 22.51 -4.67
C LEU A 106 25.19 24.05 -4.66
N ALA A 107 24.77 24.71 -3.58
CA ALA A 107 24.96 26.16 -3.42
C ALA A 107 26.43 26.55 -3.33
N ARG A 108 27.26 25.72 -2.72
CA ARG A 108 28.73 25.91 -2.69
C ARG A 108 29.37 25.67 -4.06
N ALA A 109 28.80 24.75 -4.84
CA ALA A 109 29.31 24.39 -6.17
C ALA A 109 28.91 25.41 -7.25
N SER A 110 27.79 26.12 -7.10
CA SER A 110 27.30 27.07 -8.11
C SER A 110 26.47 28.20 -7.49
N PRO A 111 26.89 29.46 -7.67
CA PRO A 111 26.08 30.62 -7.26
C PRO A 111 24.71 30.70 -7.94
N ALA A 112 24.56 30.15 -9.17
CA ALA A 112 23.29 30.09 -9.88
C ALA A 112 22.33 29.09 -9.23
N VAL A 113 22.83 27.95 -8.75
CA VAL A 113 22.06 26.96 -7.99
C VAL A 113 21.70 27.51 -6.61
N ALA A 114 22.61 28.27 -5.98
CA ALA A 114 22.32 28.96 -4.72
C ALA A 114 21.15 29.97 -4.88
N ALA A 115 21.16 30.75 -5.95
CA ALA A 115 20.09 31.70 -6.27
C ALA A 115 18.76 30.99 -6.59
N ALA A 116 18.78 29.89 -7.34
CA ALA A 116 17.61 29.08 -7.64
C ALA A 116 17.02 28.43 -6.36
N ASN A 117 17.87 27.91 -5.48
CA ASN A 117 17.44 27.35 -4.20
C ASN A 117 16.88 28.42 -3.24
N ALA A 118 17.43 29.63 -3.25
CA ALA A 118 16.92 30.77 -2.48
C ALA A 118 15.55 31.24 -3.02
N ALA A 119 15.36 31.24 -4.33
CA ALA A 119 14.08 31.54 -4.97
C ALA A 119 13.01 30.46 -4.69
N ASN A 120 13.44 29.23 -4.43
CA ASN A 120 12.61 28.10 -4.02
C ASN A 120 12.61 27.88 -2.50
N ALA A 121 12.75 28.90 -1.69
CA ALA A 121 12.80 28.81 -0.20
C ALA A 121 11.52 28.27 0.46
N GLY A 122 10.48 27.96 -0.32
CA GLY A 122 9.37 27.07 0.04
C GLY A 122 9.33 25.81 -0.78
N GLY A 123 10.43 25.45 -1.39
CA GLY A 123 10.63 24.47 -2.47
C GLY A 123 9.81 23.18 -2.43
N PRO A 124 10.09 22.18 -3.28
CA PRO A 124 9.28 20.96 -3.42
C PRO A 124 9.18 20.14 -2.13
N PHE A 125 9.87 20.57 -1.09
CA PHE A 125 9.87 19.97 0.25
C PHE A 125 8.93 20.66 1.26
N ALA A 126 8.27 21.78 0.90
CA ALA A 126 7.24 22.37 1.76
C ALA A 126 5.92 21.61 1.58
N PHE A 127 5.26 21.26 2.69
CA PHE A 127 3.91 20.71 2.62
C PHE A 127 2.92 21.77 2.15
N SER A 128 2.21 21.49 1.06
CA SER A 128 1.12 22.31 0.55
C SER A 128 -0.19 21.53 0.64
N PRO A 129 -1.17 22.00 1.40
CA PRO A 129 -2.47 21.34 1.48
C PRO A 129 -3.21 21.45 0.14
N PHE A 130 -3.96 20.42 -0.20
CA PHE A 130 -4.87 20.43 -1.33
C PHE A 130 -6.13 19.61 -1.02
N SER A 131 -7.21 19.89 -1.77
CA SER A 131 -8.41 19.08 -1.74
C SER A 131 -8.57 18.35 -3.07
N TYR A 132 -8.93 17.09 -2.99
CA TYR A 132 -9.26 16.24 -4.13
C TYR A 132 -10.74 15.87 -4.05
N VAL A 133 -11.42 15.87 -5.19
CA VAL A 133 -12.81 15.40 -5.29
C VAL A 133 -12.81 14.15 -6.16
N ALA A 134 -13.33 13.06 -5.62
CA ALA A 134 -13.45 11.81 -6.37
C ALA A 134 -14.35 11.98 -7.60
N PRO A 135 -13.95 11.49 -8.77
CA PRO A 135 -14.75 11.60 -9.98
C PRO A 135 -16.05 10.77 -9.89
N ASN A 136 -17.02 11.12 -10.73
CA ASN A 136 -18.24 10.34 -10.87
C ASN A 136 -17.96 9.08 -11.71
N MET A 137 -17.77 7.93 -11.04
CA MET A 137 -17.36 6.71 -11.71
C MET A 137 -17.59 5.45 -10.85
N PHE A 138 -17.41 4.32 -11.49
CA PHE A 138 -17.19 3.03 -10.81
C PHE A 138 -15.74 2.61 -10.96
N SER A 139 -15.14 2.07 -9.90
CA SER A 139 -13.79 1.49 -9.92
C SER A 139 -13.72 0.23 -9.09
N GLY A 140 -12.88 -0.73 -9.48
CA GLY A 140 -12.72 -1.96 -8.72
C GLY A 140 -11.75 -2.95 -9.32
N SER A 141 -11.56 -4.10 -8.65
CA SER A 141 -10.54 -5.07 -8.98
C SER A 141 -11.07 -6.50 -9.09
N VAL A 142 -10.40 -7.27 -9.94
CA VAL A 142 -10.46 -8.74 -9.98
C VAL A 142 -9.14 -9.28 -9.44
N PHE A 143 -9.22 -10.24 -8.53
CA PHE A 143 -8.10 -10.79 -7.77
C PHE A 143 -7.80 -12.25 -8.13
N ASP A 144 -6.67 -12.76 -7.64
CA ASP A 144 -6.27 -14.17 -7.70
C ASP A 144 -6.20 -14.73 -9.13
N LEU A 145 -5.82 -13.87 -10.05
CA LEU A 145 -5.59 -14.22 -11.43
C LEU A 145 -4.24 -14.94 -11.60
N LYS A 146 -4.06 -15.64 -12.71
CA LYS A 146 -2.76 -16.22 -13.06
C LYS A 146 -1.89 -15.18 -13.75
N PRO A 147 -0.59 -15.10 -13.42
CA PRO A 147 0.35 -14.27 -14.16
C PRO A 147 0.40 -14.64 -15.65
N ASP A 148 0.79 -13.68 -16.49
CA ASP A 148 1.02 -13.85 -17.92
C ASP A 148 -0.15 -14.47 -18.68
N THR A 149 -1.38 -14.12 -18.30
CA THR A 149 -2.60 -14.78 -18.80
C THR A 149 -3.59 -13.75 -19.33
N ASP A 150 -4.17 -14.05 -20.50
CA ASP A 150 -5.19 -13.21 -21.11
C ASP A 150 -6.55 -13.46 -20.47
N TYR A 151 -7.24 -12.37 -20.09
CA TYR A 151 -8.58 -12.38 -19.49
C TYR A 151 -9.57 -11.53 -20.28
N GLU A 152 -10.82 -11.94 -20.23
CA GLU A 152 -11.99 -11.15 -20.60
C GLU A 152 -12.73 -10.76 -19.33
N LEU A 153 -13.05 -9.45 -19.22
CA LEU A 153 -13.77 -8.85 -18.09
C LEU A 153 -15.10 -8.32 -18.63
N ARG A 154 -16.21 -8.83 -18.16
CA ARG A 154 -17.54 -8.36 -18.53
C ARG A 154 -18.09 -7.51 -17.39
N VAL A 155 -18.31 -6.23 -17.66
CA VAL A 155 -18.89 -5.28 -16.72
C VAL A 155 -20.30 -4.92 -17.18
N THR A 156 -21.28 -4.98 -16.26
CA THR A 156 -22.68 -4.71 -16.54
C THR A 156 -23.20 -3.63 -15.58
N LEU A 157 -23.48 -2.46 -16.13
CA LEU A 157 -24.05 -1.32 -15.40
C LEU A 157 -25.56 -1.51 -15.30
N LYS A 158 -26.10 -1.36 -14.11
CA LYS A 158 -27.52 -1.45 -13.78
C LYS A 158 -27.92 -0.20 -13.01
N ASP A 159 -29.06 0.35 -13.38
CA ASP A 159 -29.63 1.51 -12.72
C ASP A 159 -31.16 1.35 -12.73
N PRO A 160 -31.83 1.42 -11.56
CA PRO A 160 -33.30 1.39 -11.48
C PRO A 160 -33.99 2.49 -12.29
N ASP A 161 -33.34 3.65 -12.45
CA ASP A 161 -33.86 4.80 -13.22
C ASP A 161 -33.53 4.69 -14.71
N GLY A 162 -32.75 3.70 -15.09
CA GLY A 162 -32.42 3.39 -16.48
C GLY A 162 -30.97 3.72 -16.85
N VAL A 163 -30.49 3.09 -17.92
CA VAL A 163 -29.17 3.30 -18.49
C VAL A 163 -29.31 3.91 -19.88
N VAL A 164 -28.80 5.13 -20.05
CA VAL A 164 -28.83 5.83 -21.34
C VAL A 164 -27.53 5.52 -22.10
N GLY A 165 -27.55 4.45 -22.89
CA GLY A 165 -26.40 4.00 -23.67
C GLY A 165 -26.14 2.51 -23.54
N VAL A 166 -24.89 2.07 -23.74
CA VAL A 166 -24.52 0.66 -23.72
C VAL A 166 -24.18 0.22 -22.28
N ALA A 167 -25.11 -0.51 -21.68
CA ALA A 167 -25.03 -0.96 -20.29
C ALA A 167 -23.99 -2.06 -20.03
N GLN A 168 -23.50 -2.76 -21.06
CA GLN A 168 -22.54 -3.86 -20.89
C GLN A 168 -21.31 -3.64 -21.76
N ARG A 169 -20.15 -3.91 -21.19
CA ARG A 169 -18.85 -3.88 -21.87
C ARG A 169 -18.10 -5.18 -21.62
N THR A 170 -17.32 -5.61 -22.61
CA THR A 170 -16.31 -6.66 -22.43
C THR A 170 -14.94 -6.06 -22.70
N LEU A 171 -14.12 -6.03 -21.67
CA LEU A 171 -12.74 -5.57 -21.72
C LEU A 171 -11.81 -6.76 -21.84
N ARG A 172 -10.63 -6.56 -22.43
CA ARG A 172 -9.60 -7.58 -22.54
C ARG A 172 -8.31 -7.03 -21.94
N ALA A 173 -7.66 -7.86 -21.14
CA ALA A 173 -6.39 -7.51 -20.53
C ALA A 173 -5.56 -8.77 -20.29
N ARG A 174 -4.24 -8.58 -20.28
CA ARG A 174 -3.31 -9.63 -19.88
C ARG A 174 -2.66 -9.24 -18.56
N THR A 175 -2.66 -10.15 -17.60
CA THR A 175 -1.88 -9.98 -16.37
C THR A 175 -0.39 -9.94 -16.69
N ARG A 176 0.37 -9.17 -15.90
CA ARG A 176 1.80 -9.06 -16.12
C ARG A 176 2.51 -10.38 -15.81
N ALA A 177 3.51 -10.72 -16.63
CA ALA A 177 4.41 -11.81 -16.34
C ALA A 177 5.29 -11.49 -15.12
N GLU A 178 5.66 -12.50 -14.34
CA GLU A 178 6.71 -12.35 -13.34
C GLU A 178 8.04 -12.05 -14.05
N PRO A 179 8.78 -11.00 -13.63
CA PRO A 179 10.05 -10.66 -14.24
C PRO A 179 11.06 -11.80 -14.16
N GLN A 180 11.75 -12.07 -15.26
CA GLN A 180 12.75 -13.13 -15.39
C GLN A 180 13.97 -12.60 -16.15
N PRO A 181 15.19 -13.14 -15.88
CA PRO A 181 16.35 -12.92 -16.75
C PRO A 181 16.03 -13.32 -18.20
N ALA A 182 16.49 -12.52 -19.15
CA ALA A 182 16.34 -12.83 -20.57
C ALA A 182 17.23 -14.00 -21.00
N ALA A 183 16.79 -14.78 -21.96
CA ALA A 183 17.64 -15.77 -22.60
C ALA A 183 18.52 -15.11 -23.68
N GLY A 184 19.80 -15.50 -23.79
CA GLY A 184 20.67 -15.14 -24.90
C GLY A 184 21.44 -13.83 -24.79
N GLY A 185 21.35 -13.13 -23.66
CA GLY A 185 22.26 -12.01 -23.33
C GLY A 185 23.68 -12.49 -23.00
N LYS A 186 24.62 -11.56 -22.95
CA LYS A 186 25.98 -11.86 -22.49
C LYS A 186 26.02 -12.06 -20.99
N THR A 187 26.92 -12.92 -20.55
CA THR A 187 27.19 -13.11 -19.13
C THR A 187 28.57 -12.55 -18.79
N TYR A 188 28.65 -11.79 -17.71
CA TYR A 188 29.88 -11.22 -17.15
C TYR A 188 30.05 -11.72 -15.73
N HIS A 189 31.24 -12.24 -15.41
CA HIS A 189 31.59 -12.76 -14.10
C HIS A 189 32.29 -11.71 -13.26
N VAL A 190 31.78 -11.42 -12.07
CA VAL A 190 32.31 -10.40 -11.17
C VAL A 190 32.84 -11.05 -9.91
N TYR A 191 34.08 -10.77 -9.59
CA TYR A 191 34.79 -11.27 -8.42
C TYR A 191 35.16 -10.14 -7.46
N PRO A 192 35.20 -10.39 -6.14
CA PRO A 192 35.64 -9.37 -5.18
C PRO A 192 37.12 -9.05 -5.34
N VAL A 193 37.53 -7.90 -4.84
CA VAL A 193 38.96 -7.51 -4.78
C VAL A 193 39.72 -8.53 -3.97
N GLY A 194 40.87 -8.99 -4.50
CA GLY A 194 41.72 -9.98 -3.85
C GLY A 194 41.28 -11.46 -4.03
N TYR A 195 40.29 -11.72 -4.87
CA TYR A 195 39.90 -13.09 -5.19
C TYR A 195 41.07 -13.89 -5.80
N ALA A 196 41.46 -15.01 -5.15
CA ALA A 196 42.61 -15.82 -5.54
C ALA A 196 42.25 -17.13 -6.28
N GLY A 197 40.96 -17.44 -6.45
CA GLY A 197 40.49 -18.63 -7.14
C GLY A 197 40.56 -18.55 -8.66
N GLN A 198 40.19 -19.64 -9.31
CA GLN A 198 40.01 -19.65 -10.77
C GLN A 198 38.80 -18.80 -11.16
N LYS A 199 38.94 -17.99 -12.20
CA LYS A 199 37.88 -17.11 -12.72
C LYS A 199 37.30 -17.66 -14.03
N GLU A 200 36.02 -17.53 -14.18
CA GLU A 200 35.31 -17.75 -15.46
C GLU A 200 35.32 -16.49 -16.28
N GLU A 201 35.63 -16.59 -17.58
CA GLU A 201 35.71 -15.44 -18.49
C GLU A 201 34.35 -15.16 -19.18
N PRO A 202 34.02 -13.90 -19.49
CA PRO A 202 34.79 -12.68 -19.20
C PRO A 202 34.69 -12.29 -17.72
N ALA A 203 35.86 -12.16 -17.07
CA ALA A 203 36.00 -11.94 -15.64
C ALA A 203 36.38 -10.49 -15.32
N PHE A 204 35.73 -9.94 -14.29
CA PHE A 204 35.96 -8.58 -13.82
C PHE A 204 36.18 -8.55 -12.31
N THR A 205 37.00 -7.63 -11.84
CA THR A 205 37.15 -7.33 -10.43
C THR A 205 36.26 -6.16 -10.09
N GLY A 206 35.19 -6.45 -9.31
CA GLY A 206 34.18 -5.46 -8.93
C GLY A 206 33.06 -5.24 -9.96
N LEU A 207 31.93 -4.76 -9.47
CA LEU A 207 30.71 -4.57 -10.26
C LEU A 207 30.88 -3.48 -11.34
N MET A 208 31.53 -2.35 -10.99
CA MET A 208 31.65 -1.21 -11.88
C MET A 208 32.49 -1.54 -13.12
N ALA A 209 33.53 -2.37 -12.97
CA ALA A 209 34.35 -2.81 -14.10
C ALA A 209 33.59 -3.71 -15.09
N ALA A 210 32.65 -4.48 -14.63
CA ALA A 210 31.77 -5.27 -15.49
C ALA A 210 30.68 -4.41 -16.14
N TYR A 211 30.12 -3.47 -15.38
CA TYR A 211 29.01 -2.63 -15.83
C TYR A 211 29.39 -1.62 -16.91
N TYR A 212 30.59 -1.03 -16.81
CA TYR A 212 31.08 -0.01 -17.72
C TYR A 212 32.26 -0.48 -18.61
N MET A 213 32.52 0.24 -19.71
CA MET A 213 33.54 -0.13 -20.71
C MET A 213 34.99 0.04 -20.21
N ALA A 214 35.23 0.82 -19.16
CA ALA A 214 36.55 1.04 -18.63
C ALA A 214 36.68 0.69 -17.16
N ALA A 215 37.81 0.09 -16.80
CA ALA A 215 38.13 -0.33 -15.44
C ALA A 215 38.73 0.83 -14.58
N ALA A 216 38.87 2.01 -15.10
CA ALA A 216 39.57 3.11 -14.41
C ALA A 216 38.62 4.09 -13.72
N HIS A 217 38.84 4.33 -12.64
CA HIS A 217 38.73 5.06 -11.38
C HIS A 217 37.85 6.32 -11.29
N PHE A 218 37.34 6.97 -12.33
CA PHE A 218 36.73 8.28 -12.18
C PHE A 218 35.51 8.44 -13.06
N ASP A 219 34.44 8.98 -12.49
CA ASP A 219 33.24 9.49 -13.17
C ASP A 219 32.71 8.55 -14.28
N TYR A 220 32.48 7.30 -13.91
CA TYR A 220 32.04 6.25 -14.83
C TYR A 220 30.85 6.67 -15.70
N GLN A 221 29.87 7.31 -15.10
CA GLN A 221 28.62 7.68 -15.77
C GLN A 221 28.81 8.78 -16.82
N ASN A 222 29.85 9.61 -16.70
CA ASN A 222 30.15 10.72 -17.65
C ASN A 222 31.29 10.39 -18.62
N ALA A 223 32.25 9.57 -18.19
CA ALA A 223 33.45 9.29 -18.95
C ALA A 223 33.38 8.04 -19.83
N TYR A 224 32.55 7.05 -19.45
CA TYR A 224 32.53 5.75 -20.10
C TYR A 224 31.10 5.26 -20.34
N PRO A 225 30.81 4.76 -21.56
CA PRO A 225 29.51 4.16 -21.85
C PRO A 225 29.35 2.84 -21.09
N PRO A 226 28.11 2.46 -20.70
CA PRO A 226 27.84 1.14 -20.15
C PRO A 226 28.28 0.02 -21.09
N ARG A 227 28.94 -1.00 -20.54
CA ARG A 227 29.25 -2.26 -21.22
C ARG A 227 27.99 -3.10 -21.38
N VAL A 228 27.22 -3.17 -20.27
CA VAL A 228 26.00 -3.97 -20.21
C VAL A 228 24.96 -3.43 -21.19
N GLN A 229 24.26 -4.35 -21.84
CA GLN A 229 23.16 -4.06 -22.75
C GLN A 229 21.87 -4.72 -22.24
N PRO A 230 20.70 -4.32 -22.71
CA PRO A 230 19.45 -5.00 -22.38
C PRO A 230 19.54 -6.51 -22.61
N GLY A 231 19.24 -7.29 -21.58
CA GLY A 231 19.28 -8.75 -21.58
C GLY A 231 20.58 -9.35 -21.03
N ASP A 232 21.62 -8.55 -20.79
CA ASP A 232 22.88 -9.03 -20.22
C ASP A 232 22.73 -9.38 -18.74
N THR A 233 23.54 -10.35 -18.31
CA THR A 233 23.60 -10.83 -16.93
C THR A 233 24.99 -10.63 -16.35
N ILE A 234 25.07 -9.99 -15.19
CA ILE A 234 26.24 -9.95 -14.32
C ILE A 234 26.06 -11.00 -13.24
N LEU A 235 26.88 -12.05 -13.26
CA LEU A 235 26.97 -13.06 -12.21
C LEU A 235 28.00 -12.61 -11.18
N VAL A 236 27.53 -12.34 -9.97
CA VAL A 236 28.37 -11.88 -8.86
C VAL A 236 28.76 -13.07 -8.01
N HIS A 237 30.06 -13.36 -7.94
CA HIS A 237 30.63 -14.47 -7.18
C HIS A 237 30.71 -14.13 -5.69
N ALA A 238 30.76 -15.16 -4.85
CA ALA A 238 30.80 -15.04 -3.41
C ALA A 238 31.91 -14.09 -2.92
N GLY A 239 31.57 -13.25 -1.96
CA GLY A 239 32.51 -12.34 -1.30
C GLY A 239 31.90 -11.00 -0.92
N VAL A 240 32.76 -10.11 -0.38
CA VAL A 240 32.35 -8.78 0.06
C VAL A 240 32.83 -7.73 -0.96
N TYR A 241 31.90 -6.94 -1.44
CA TYR A 241 32.12 -5.86 -2.41
C TYR A 241 32.05 -4.52 -1.69
N LEU A 242 33.19 -3.89 -1.50
CA LEU A 242 33.31 -2.67 -0.70
C LEU A 242 34.10 -1.58 -1.42
N SER A 243 35.20 -1.92 -2.11
CA SER A 243 36.20 -0.98 -2.59
C SER A 243 36.14 -0.68 -4.09
N ASP A 244 35.23 -1.27 -4.84
CA ASP A 244 35.08 -1.07 -6.29
C ASP A 244 34.06 0.00 -6.65
N ARG A 245 33.44 0.63 -5.66
CA ARG A 245 32.48 1.69 -5.84
C ARG A 245 33.15 2.99 -6.28
N HIS A 246 32.41 3.82 -6.98
CA HIS A 246 32.89 5.14 -7.30
C HIS A 246 32.93 6.03 -6.07
N HIS A 247 34.09 6.64 -5.84
CA HIS A 247 34.28 7.65 -4.80
C HIS A 247 34.65 8.98 -5.48
N TYR A 248 33.79 9.98 -5.30
CA TYR A 248 34.11 11.36 -5.73
C TYR A 248 35.22 11.97 -4.90
N MET A 249 35.39 11.46 -3.69
CA MET A 249 36.37 11.92 -2.73
C MET A 249 37.17 10.76 -2.18
N ASN A 250 38.46 10.97 -1.99
CA ASN A 250 39.30 10.06 -1.21
C ASN A 250 38.80 10.10 0.26
N ARG A 251 38.72 8.96 0.92
CA ARG A 251 38.32 8.84 2.34
C ARG A 251 39.20 9.62 3.33
N ALA A 252 40.40 10.02 2.93
CA ALA A 252 41.27 10.94 3.64
C ALA A 252 41.35 12.27 2.88
N PRO A 253 40.31 13.10 2.92
CA PRO A 253 40.27 14.32 2.15
C PRO A 253 41.40 15.26 2.60
N ALA A 254 42.07 15.85 1.66
CA ALA A 254 42.95 16.98 1.95
C ALA A 254 42.12 18.12 2.56
N PRO A 255 42.72 18.94 3.46
CA PRO A 255 42.04 20.07 4.03
C PRO A 255 41.38 20.94 2.96
N GLY A 256 40.09 21.20 3.05
CA GLY A 256 39.31 21.99 2.08
C GLY A 256 38.42 21.16 1.14
N TYR A 257 38.61 19.87 1.01
CA TYR A 257 37.79 19.02 0.14
C TYR A 257 36.50 18.49 0.80
N LEU A 258 36.40 18.52 2.09
CA LEU A 258 35.16 18.11 2.84
C LEU A 258 33.90 18.83 2.33
N ALA A 259 34.08 20.00 1.72
CA ALA A 259 32.97 20.76 1.14
C ALA A 259 32.36 20.15 -0.13
N LEU A 260 33.02 19.16 -0.73
CA LEU A 260 32.61 18.52 -1.99
C LEU A 260 32.10 17.08 -1.79
N ALA A 261 32.16 16.54 -0.56
CA ALA A 261 31.54 15.24 -0.29
C ALA A 261 30.04 15.29 -0.63
N THR A 262 29.61 14.38 -1.46
CA THR A 262 28.21 14.32 -1.90
C THR A 262 27.54 13.08 -1.30
N VAL A 263 26.22 13.10 -1.26
CA VAL A 263 25.40 11.95 -0.86
C VAL A 263 25.61 10.71 -1.75
N PHE A 264 26.33 10.86 -2.85
CA PHE A 264 26.63 9.79 -3.81
C PHE A 264 28.05 9.25 -3.69
N ASP A 265 28.86 9.71 -2.73
CA ASP A 265 30.19 9.14 -2.51
C ASP A 265 30.07 7.67 -2.08
N GLY A 266 30.80 6.80 -2.77
CA GLY A 266 30.75 5.36 -2.59
C GLY A 266 29.52 4.65 -3.16
N THR A 267 28.79 5.30 -4.07
CA THR A 267 27.59 4.75 -4.71
C THR A 267 27.92 3.91 -5.95
N TYR A 268 27.22 2.79 -6.12
CA TYR A 268 27.12 2.08 -7.40
C TYR A 268 26.14 2.82 -8.30
N TYR A 269 26.64 3.58 -9.25
CA TYR A 269 25.83 4.38 -10.16
C TYR A 269 25.49 3.57 -11.41
N LEU A 270 24.24 3.17 -11.61
CA LEU A 270 23.80 2.28 -12.68
C LEU A 270 22.89 3.06 -13.63
N THR A 271 23.39 3.41 -14.82
CA THR A 271 22.72 4.36 -15.73
C THR A 271 22.10 3.74 -16.97
N GLN A 272 22.45 2.49 -17.30
CA GLN A 272 21.86 1.80 -18.46
C GLN A 272 20.43 1.36 -18.15
N SER A 273 19.57 1.34 -19.16
CA SER A 273 18.23 0.78 -19.05
C SER A 273 18.11 -0.53 -19.80
N GLY A 274 17.44 -1.51 -19.19
CA GLY A 274 16.91 -2.69 -19.86
C GLY A 274 15.53 -2.45 -20.46
N THR A 275 14.84 -3.53 -20.78
CA THR A 275 13.41 -3.54 -21.19
C THR A 275 12.65 -4.61 -20.40
N ALA A 276 11.32 -4.60 -20.49
CA ALA A 276 10.51 -5.60 -19.81
C ALA A 276 10.85 -7.05 -20.23
N GLN A 277 11.21 -7.27 -21.48
CA GLN A 277 11.59 -8.56 -22.04
C GLN A 277 13.09 -8.86 -21.91
N SER A 278 13.89 -7.83 -21.70
CA SER A 278 15.36 -7.91 -21.66
C SER A 278 15.91 -7.01 -20.53
N PRO A 279 15.66 -7.37 -19.25
CA PRO A 279 16.19 -6.61 -18.12
C PRO A 279 17.72 -6.73 -18.04
N ILE A 280 18.37 -5.79 -17.40
CA ILE A 280 19.77 -5.92 -16.98
C ILE A 280 19.80 -6.67 -15.66
N VAL A 281 20.47 -7.80 -15.62
CA VAL A 281 20.46 -8.72 -14.48
C VAL A 281 21.75 -8.61 -13.68
N ILE A 282 21.63 -8.42 -12.38
CA ILE A 282 22.71 -8.50 -11.39
C ILE A 282 22.32 -9.53 -10.35
N LYS A 283 22.94 -10.70 -10.37
CA LYS A 283 22.55 -11.77 -9.48
C LYS A 283 23.73 -12.57 -8.93
N ALA A 284 23.53 -13.18 -7.76
CA ALA A 284 24.51 -14.09 -7.20
C ALA A 284 24.78 -15.29 -8.12
N ALA A 285 26.04 -15.68 -8.24
CA ALA A 285 26.45 -16.82 -9.04
C ALA A 285 26.03 -18.18 -8.43
N GLY A 286 25.75 -18.20 -7.13
CA GLY A 286 25.31 -19.41 -6.42
C GLY A 286 26.45 -20.21 -5.77
N ASP A 287 27.66 -19.66 -5.74
CA ASP A 287 28.86 -20.28 -5.17
C ASP A 287 29.14 -19.82 -3.72
N GLY A 288 28.23 -19.03 -3.13
CA GLY A 288 28.29 -18.56 -1.75
C GLY A 288 27.59 -17.21 -1.59
N GLU A 289 27.76 -16.61 -0.42
CA GLU A 289 27.10 -15.34 -0.09
C GLU A 289 27.78 -14.18 -0.82
N VAL A 290 26.95 -13.34 -1.46
CA VAL A 290 27.35 -12.10 -2.14
C VAL A 290 26.92 -10.92 -1.30
N ILE A 291 27.88 -10.14 -0.79
CA ILE A 291 27.61 -9.03 0.11
C ILE A 291 28.08 -7.72 -0.53
N PHE A 292 27.13 -6.82 -0.78
CA PHE A 292 27.42 -5.43 -1.07
C PHE A 292 27.35 -4.61 0.23
N ASP A 293 28.51 -4.19 0.72
CA ASP A 293 28.65 -3.47 1.97
C ASP A 293 28.85 -2.00 1.74
N GLY A 294 27.95 -1.17 2.25
CA GLY A 294 27.96 0.28 2.07
C GLY A 294 29.07 1.00 2.86
N ASP A 295 29.59 0.37 3.92
CA ASP A 295 30.62 0.97 4.78
C ASP A 295 30.29 2.41 5.20
N GLY A 296 28.98 2.65 5.51
CA GLY A 296 28.46 3.94 5.92
C GLY A 296 28.14 4.94 4.79
N ALA A 297 28.13 4.49 3.53
CA ALA A 297 27.68 5.34 2.41
C ALA A 297 26.23 5.79 2.59
N GLU A 298 25.90 7.00 2.10
CA GLU A 298 24.53 7.50 2.14
C GLU A 298 23.62 6.72 1.18
N ASN A 299 24.06 6.46 -0.05
CA ASN A 299 23.33 5.65 -1.02
C ASN A 299 24.24 4.55 -1.58
N LEU A 300 23.77 3.31 -1.63
CA LEU A 300 24.59 2.24 -2.18
C LEU A 300 24.34 2.00 -3.66
N PHE A 301 23.08 1.73 -4.07
CA PHE A 301 22.72 1.61 -5.48
C PHE A 301 21.87 2.81 -5.91
N ASN A 302 22.32 3.55 -6.91
CA ASN A 302 21.57 4.63 -7.53
C ASN A 302 21.10 4.18 -8.92
N LEU A 303 19.77 4.10 -9.08
CA LEU A 303 19.09 3.70 -10.32
C LEU A 303 18.11 4.77 -10.81
N LEU A 304 18.34 6.03 -10.47
CA LEU A 304 17.49 7.13 -10.95
C LEU A 304 17.48 7.17 -12.48
N ALA A 305 16.31 7.19 -13.08
CA ALA A 305 16.05 7.12 -14.52
C ALA A 305 16.59 5.85 -15.22
N ALA A 306 17.03 4.84 -14.47
CA ALA A 306 17.53 3.58 -15.00
C ALA A 306 16.45 2.48 -14.86
N ASN A 307 15.96 1.99 -15.99
CA ASN A 307 14.81 1.12 -16.03
C ASN A 307 15.18 -0.36 -16.15
N TYR A 308 14.30 -1.26 -15.67
CA TYR A 308 14.37 -2.70 -15.84
C TYR A 308 15.70 -3.32 -15.37
N HIS A 309 16.11 -2.97 -14.15
CA HIS A 309 17.16 -3.70 -13.44
C HIS A 309 16.58 -4.83 -12.60
N TYR A 310 17.23 -5.97 -12.63
CA TYR A 310 16.83 -7.18 -11.93
C TYR A 310 17.95 -7.62 -10.99
N PHE A 311 17.67 -7.58 -9.69
CA PHE A 311 18.59 -8.04 -8.63
C PHE A 311 18.09 -9.31 -7.99
N GLU A 312 18.98 -10.26 -7.75
CA GLU A 312 18.60 -11.53 -7.14
C GLU A 312 19.72 -12.17 -6.30
N GLY A 313 19.37 -12.61 -5.10
CA GLY A 313 20.23 -13.47 -4.28
C GLY A 313 21.41 -12.76 -3.63
N ILE A 314 21.34 -11.44 -3.46
CA ILE A 314 22.41 -10.63 -2.87
C ILE A 314 22.06 -10.19 -1.45
N THR A 315 23.09 -9.93 -0.65
CA THR A 315 22.98 -9.23 0.64
C THR A 315 23.45 -7.79 0.47
N VAL A 316 22.65 -6.82 0.95
CA VAL A 316 22.99 -5.38 1.00
C VAL A 316 22.97 -4.94 2.45
N ARG A 317 24.03 -4.24 2.89
CA ARG A 317 24.12 -3.79 4.29
C ARG A 317 24.95 -2.53 4.47
N ASN A 318 24.90 -1.96 5.68
CA ASN A 318 25.76 -0.88 6.18
C ASN A 318 25.69 0.41 5.33
N THR A 319 24.52 0.79 4.90
CA THR A 319 24.28 2.04 4.15
C THR A 319 23.03 2.74 4.69
N ASN A 320 22.84 4.03 4.37
CA ASN A 320 21.59 4.68 4.72
C ASN A 320 20.47 4.31 3.74
N VAL A 321 20.69 4.39 2.42
CA VAL A 321 19.74 3.95 1.39
C VAL A 321 20.34 2.80 0.58
N ALA A 322 19.72 1.61 0.61
CA ALA A 322 20.23 0.47 -0.14
C ALA A 322 19.98 0.61 -1.65
N PHE A 323 18.74 0.93 -2.05
CA PHE A 323 18.34 1.15 -3.44
C PHE A 323 17.63 2.48 -3.58
N LEU A 324 18.23 3.45 -4.27
CA LEU A 324 17.65 4.74 -4.60
C LEU A 324 17.05 4.65 -6.02
N LEU A 325 15.73 4.66 -6.13
CA LEU A 325 14.98 4.46 -7.37
C LEU A 325 14.26 5.72 -7.84
N GLY A 326 13.81 6.56 -6.91
CA GLY A 326 13.04 7.74 -7.22
C GLY A 326 13.28 8.86 -6.23
N ILE A 327 13.40 10.09 -6.75
CA ILE A 327 13.47 11.33 -5.98
C ILE A 327 12.38 12.26 -6.49
N LYS A 328 11.59 12.76 -5.57
CA LYS A 328 10.55 13.77 -5.75
C LYS A 328 10.98 14.90 -6.70
N GLY A 329 10.16 15.16 -7.70
CA GLY A 329 10.39 16.24 -8.65
C GLY A 329 11.60 16.09 -9.58
N ILE A 330 12.33 14.97 -9.52
CA ILE A 330 13.53 14.72 -10.32
C ILE A 330 13.32 13.59 -11.31
N ALA A 331 13.35 12.34 -10.84
CA ALA A 331 13.21 11.16 -11.68
C ALA A 331 12.87 9.93 -10.81
N GLY A 332 12.38 8.89 -11.47
CA GLY A 332 12.16 7.57 -10.89
C GLY A 332 12.58 6.48 -11.85
N ALA A 333 12.12 5.26 -11.62
CA ALA A 333 12.46 4.09 -12.40
C ALA A 333 11.20 3.32 -12.85
N THR A 334 11.37 2.43 -13.82
CA THR A 334 10.35 1.51 -14.28
C THR A 334 10.90 0.08 -14.23
N GLY A 335 10.09 -0.88 -13.76
CA GLY A 335 10.38 -2.30 -13.86
C GLY A 335 11.53 -2.80 -13.00
N PHE A 336 11.86 -2.10 -11.90
CA PHE A 336 12.83 -2.59 -10.93
C PHE A 336 12.36 -3.92 -10.32
N THR A 337 13.28 -4.87 -10.23
CA THR A 337 13.04 -6.18 -9.63
C THR A 337 14.08 -6.48 -8.56
N LEU A 338 13.61 -6.86 -7.37
CA LEU A 338 14.45 -7.33 -6.26
C LEU A 338 13.87 -8.63 -5.72
N LYS A 339 14.61 -9.73 -5.86
CA LYS A 339 14.15 -11.06 -5.47
C LYS A 339 15.16 -11.80 -4.62
N ARG A 340 14.66 -12.61 -3.69
CA ARG A 340 15.47 -13.57 -2.90
C ARG A 340 16.76 -12.99 -2.32
N SER A 341 16.68 -11.70 -1.96
CA SER A 341 17.80 -10.92 -1.45
C SER A 341 17.62 -10.60 0.02
N ARG A 342 18.70 -10.23 0.68
CA ARG A 342 18.71 -9.82 2.08
C ARG A 342 19.19 -8.38 2.19
N ILE A 343 18.39 -7.55 2.83
CA ILE A 343 18.71 -6.16 3.11
C ILE A 343 18.72 -5.99 4.62
N GLU A 344 19.87 -5.62 5.18
CA GLU A 344 20.01 -5.53 6.62
C GLU A 344 20.89 -4.37 7.07
N ASN A 345 20.66 -3.88 8.27
CA ASN A 345 21.43 -2.77 8.86
C ASN A 345 21.53 -1.55 7.94
N VAL A 346 20.38 -1.13 7.39
CA VAL A 346 20.25 0.05 6.53
C VAL A 346 19.18 0.99 7.07
N GLY A 347 19.27 2.28 6.74
CA GLY A 347 18.29 3.26 7.14
C GLY A 347 17.00 3.17 6.32
N ARG A 348 17.12 2.86 5.01
CA ARG A 348 16.03 2.64 4.05
C ARG A 348 16.42 1.50 3.11
N GLY A 349 15.53 0.53 2.92
CA GLY A 349 15.79 -0.59 2.03
C GLY A 349 15.63 -0.22 0.56
N VAL A 350 14.41 0.01 0.13
CA VAL A 350 14.06 0.52 -1.20
C VAL A 350 13.44 1.90 -1.05
N HIS A 351 13.96 2.87 -1.78
CA HIS A 351 13.47 4.25 -1.74
C HIS A 351 13.03 4.71 -3.12
N ASP A 352 11.74 4.94 -3.27
CA ASP A 352 11.13 5.56 -4.45
C ASP A 352 10.09 6.59 -4.01
N ASP A 353 10.38 7.84 -4.26
CA ASP A 353 9.54 8.98 -3.93
C ASP A 353 9.20 9.81 -5.19
N TRP A 354 8.88 9.11 -6.29
CA TRP A 354 8.50 9.74 -7.55
C TRP A 354 7.22 9.13 -8.14
N SER A 355 6.23 9.97 -8.40
CA SER A 355 4.90 9.53 -8.81
C SER A 355 4.83 8.84 -10.18
N GLY A 356 5.85 9.02 -11.01
CA GLY A 356 5.92 8.41 -12.34
C GLY A 356 6.56 7.02 -12.38
N SER A 357 7.02 6.49 -11.25
CA SER A 357 7.59 5.13 -11.18
C SER A 357 6.54 4.06 -11.47
N LYS A 358 6.96 2.96 -12.13
CA LYS A 358 6.02 1.92 -12.61
C LYS A 358 6.59 0.51 -12.49
N ASN A 359 5.68 -0.43 -12.20
CA ASN A 359 5.90 -1.87 -12.40
C ASN A 359 7.07 -2.48 -11.61
N PHE A 360 7.34 -2.01 -10.40
CA PHE A 360 8.32 -2.67 -9.53
C PHE A 360 7.83 -4.06 -9.11
N TYR A 361 8.75 -4.97 -8.91
CA TYR A 361 8.51 -6.30 -8.35
C TYR A 361 9.53 -6.59 -7.26
N ILE A 362 9.09 -6.54 -6.00
CA ILE A 362 9.90 -6.72 -4.81
C ILE A 362 9.34 -7.93 -4.06
N ALA A 363 9.98 -9.10 -4.22
CA ALA A 363 9.39 -10.33 -3.74
C ALA A 363 10.40 -11.32 -3.17
N ASP A 364 9.96 -12.11 -2.19
CA ASP A 364 10.72 -13.21 -1.58
C ASP A 364 12.03 -12.72 -0.92
N ASN A 365 12.05 -11.47 -0.39
CA ASN A 365 13.23 -10.89 0.25
C ASN A 365 13.12 -10.92 1.78
N VAL A 366 14.25 -10.71 2.44
CA VAL A 366 14.38 -10.53 3.89
C VAL A 366 14.90 -9.13 4.17
N PHE A 367 14.12 -8.31 4.87
CA PHE A 367 14.49 -6.96 5.29
C PHE A 367 14.59 -6.90 6.82
N ILE A 368 15.77 -6.62 7.35
CA ILE A 368 16.01 -6.51 8.80
C ILE A 368 16.54 -5.10 9.11
N GLY A 369 15.73 -4.31 9.77
CA GLY A 369 16.09 -2.97 10.24
C GLY A 369 17.00 -3.00 11.48
N ARG A 370 17.34 -1.81 11.95
CA ARG A 370 18.26 -1.56 13.07
C ARG A 370 17.60 -1.52 14.44
N HIS A 371 16.25 -1.59 14.50
CA HIS A 371 15.56 -1.54 15.78
C HIS A 371 15.86 -2.76 16.62
N ASP A 372 15.72 -2.60 17.94
CA ASP A 372 15.87 -3.67 18.91
C ASP A 372 14.92 -4.84 18.57
N PRO A 373 15.42 -6.04 18.31
CA PRO A 373 14.57 -7.19 17.97
C PRO A 373 13.75 -7.71 19.16
N ASP A 374 14.11 -7.35 20.39
CA ASP A 374 13.50 -7.87 21.62
C ASP A 374 12.46 -6.91 22.20
N LYS A 375 12.36 -5.69 21.68
CA LYS A 375 11.42 -4.67 22.17
C LYS A 375 10.79 -3.89 21.05
N MET A 376 9.47 -3.75 21.12
CA MET A 376 8.71 -2.91 20.20
C MET A 376 8.97 -1.44 20.53
N MET A 377 9.30 -0.66 19.51
CA MET A 377 9.55 0.77 19.61
C MET A 377 8.30 1.52 19.18
N ALA A 378 8.08 2.71 19.74
CA ALA A 378 6.94 3.55 19.37
C ALA A 378 7.40 4.83 18.67
N TRP A 379 6.60 5.30 17.76
CA TRP A 379 6.79 6.59 17.11
C TRP A 379 6.46 7.73 18.08
N THR A 380 7.28 8.80 18.09
CA THR A 380 7.17 9.89 19.06
C THR A 380 6.77 11.23 18.44
N GLY A 381 6.56 11.25 17.12
CA GLY A 381 6.40 12.51 16.38
C GLY A 381 7.73 13.10 15.89
N ALA A 382 8.85 12.72 16.52
CA ALA A 382 10.20 12.87 15.99
C ALA A 382 10.76 11.44 15.93
N ILE A 383 10.74 10.83 14.76
CA ILE A 383 10.97 9.37 14.57
C ILE A 383 12.31 8.86 15.10
N TRP A 384 13.20 9.77 15.43
CA TRP A 384 14.54 9.47 15.94
C TRP A 384 14.69 9.75 17.42
N GLU A 385 13.60 10.08 18.11
CA GLU A 385 13.62 10.39 19.54
C GLU A 385 13.23 9.18 20.40
N LYS A 386 13.81 9.13 21.59
CA LYS A 386 13.50 8.14 22.60
C LYS A 386 12.28 8.54 23.39
N LEU A 387 11.28 7.67 23.46
CA LEU A 387 10.18 7.78 24.42
C LEU A 387 10.59 7.26 25.80
N PRO A 388 10.03 7.81 26.88
CA PRO A 388 10.20 7.24 28.21
C PRO A 388 9.75 5.76 28.23
N GLY A 389 10.66 4.88 28.68
CA GLY A 389 10.39 3.43 28.72
C GLY A 389 10.67 2.66 27.44
N TYR A 390 10.99 3.35 26.33
CA TYR A 390 11.39 2.72 25.08
C TYR A 390 12.91 2.77 24.86
N PRO A 391 13.48 1.92 24.01
CA PRO A 391 14.90 1.93 23.66
C PRO A 391 15.37 3.22 23.00
N GLU A 392 16.60 3.24 22.53
CA GLU A 392 17.19 4.37 21.83
C GLU A 392 16.39 4.76 20.56
N ARG A 393 16.81 5.79 19.89
CA ARG A 393 16.12 6.34 18.73
C ARG A 393 15.93 5.29 17.62
N LEU A 394 14.88 5.47 16.83
CA LEU A 394 14.64 4.73 15.61
C LEU A 394 15.64 5.19 14.54
N ASP A 395 16.40 4.30 13.92
CA ASP A 395 17.38 4.64 12.89
C ASP A 395 17.25 3.82 11.60
N SER A 396 16.13 3.11 11.44
CA SER A 396 15.64 2.51 10.20
C SER A 396 14.23 3.00 9.93
N GLU A 397 14.06 3.78 8.84
CA GLU A 397 12.80 4.47 8.56
C GLU A 397 11.76 3.51 7.94
N TYR A 398 12.00 3.01 6.74
CA TYR A 398 11.14 2.02 6.09
C TYR A 398 11.93 0.98 5.32
N ALA A 399 11.38 -0.24 5.29
CA ALA A 399 12.02 -1.30 4.51
C ALA A 399 11.81 -1.08 3.00
N ILE A 400 10.61 -0.70 2.61
CA ILE A 400 10.24 -0.51 1.20
C ILE A 400 9.33 0.71 1.08
N LYS A 401 9.74 1.68 0.27
CA LYS A 401 8.88 2.78 -0.17
C LYS A 401 8.71 2.72 -1.68
N VAL A 402 7.46 2.72 -2.15
CA VAL A 402 7.11 2.72 -3.58
C VAL A 402 5.96 3.69 -3.83
N TYR A 403 6.03 4.42 -4.96
CA TYR A 403 4.93 5.28 -5.36
C TYR A 403 4.74 5.24 -6.88
N GLY A 404 3.49 5.31 -7.35
CA GLY A 404 3.14 5.27 -8.76
C GLY A 404 2.19 4.13 -9.14
N GLN A 405 2.51 3.38 -10.20
CA GLN A 405 1.55 2.46 -10.83
C GLN A 405 2.09 1.05 -11.01
N GLY A 406 1.23 0.04 -10.78
CA GLY A 406 1.52 -1.34 -11.16
C GLY A 406 2.58 -2.03 -10.29
N HIS A 407 2.92 -1.49 -9.12
CA HIS A 407 3.90 -2.12 -8.23
C HIS A 407 3.37 -3.38 -7.57
N VAL A 408 4.27 -4.31 -7.28
CA VAL A 408 3.98 -5.54 -6.54
C VAL A 408 5.06 -5.72 -5.46
N VAL A 409 4.62 -5.76 -4.21
CA VAL A 409 5.44 -6.08 -3.04
C VAL A 409 4.86 -7.32 -2.39
N ALA A 410 5.53 -8.46 -2.51
CA ALA A 410 4.93 -9.74 -2.17
C ALA A 410 5.89 -10.70 -1.48
N ARG A 411 5.39 -11.47 -0.52
CA ARG A 411 6.13 -12.55 0.12
C ARG A 411 7.49 -12.12 0.68
N ASN A 412 7.58 -10.89 1.23
CA ASN A 412 8.77 -10.44 1.91
C ASN A 412 8.64 -10.70 3.42
N TYR A 413 9.73 -11.02 4.09
CA TYR A 413 9.85 -10.95 5.54
C TYR A 413 10.46 -9.60 5.92
N ILE A 414 9.78 -8.83 6.76
CA ILE A 414 10.19 -7.48 7.14
C ILE A 414 10.14 -7.37 8.66
N ALA A 415 11.27 -6.99 9.28
CA ALA A 415 11.34 -6.89 10.73
C ALA A 415 12.23 -5.74 11.20
N ASN A 416 11.84 -5.11 12.33
CA ASN A 416 12.63 -4.12 13.06
C ASN A 416 12.82 -2.78 12.34
N TRP A 417 11.74 -2.22 11.82
CA TRP A 417 11.72 -0.93 11.13
C TRP A 417 10.73 0.04 11.79
N HIS A 418 10.80 1.33 11.43
CA HIS A 418 9.73 2.26 11.75
C HIS A 418 8.47 1.89 10.96
N ASP A 419 8.56 1.81 9.62
CA ASP A 419 7.50 1.33 8.75
C ASP A 419 7.96 0.13 7.92
N GLY A 420 7.05 -0.82 7.71
CA GLY A 420 7.35 -1.98 6.86
C GLY A 420 7.34 -1.62 5.37
N VAL A 421 6.18 -1.28 4.85
CA VAL A 421 5.98 -0.82 3.47
C VAL A 421 5.25 0.51 3.50
N ASP A 422 5.80 1.51 2.83
CA ASP A 422 5.29 2.87 2.77
C ASP A 422 5.03 3.31 1.33
N MET A 423 4.15 4.28 1.16
CA MET A 423 3.93 5.02 -0.08
C MET A 423 4.28 6.50 0.13
N ALA A 424 3.31 7.40 0.14
CA ALA A 424 3.55 8.83 0.33
C ALA A 424 2.62 9.40 1.40
N THR A 425 3.08 9.40 2.62
CA THR A 425 2.33 9.93 3.77
C THR A 425 1.73 11.31 3.46
N TYR A 426 0.45 11.46 3.73
CA TYR A 426 -0.38 12.64 3.47
C TYR A 426 -0.66 12.97 2.00
N GLY A 427 -0.05 12.34 1.01
CA GLY A 427 -0.42 12.60 -0.37
C GLY A 427 0.64 12.28 -1.40
N ASN A 428 0.51 12.89 -2.57
CA ASN A 428 1.41 12.66 -3.69
C ASN A 428 2.76 13.38 -3.47
N PRO A 429 3.89 12.72 -3.67
CA PRO A 429 5.20 13.31 -3.44
C PRO A 429 5.53 14.48 -4.38
N ASP A 430 5.10 14.44 -5.64
CA ASP A 430 5.52 15.38 -6.67
C ASP A 430 4.53 16.52 -6.93
N GLY A 431 3.27 16.31 -6.69
CA GLY A 431 2.24 17.29 -7.02
C GLY A 431 0.83 16.81 -6.69
N THR A 432 -0.18 17.58 -7.04
CA THR A 432 -1.57 17.13 -6.86
C THR A 432 -1.93 16.05 -7.87
N PRO A 433 -2.88 15.14 -7.57
CA PRO A 433 -3.34 14.14 -8.53
C PRO A 433 -3.80 14.73 -9.88
N SER A 434 -4.36 15.93 -9.85
CA SER A 434 -4.80 16.64 -11.07
C SER A 434 -3.65 17.28 -11.86
N ALA A 435 -2.51 17.56 -11.23
CA ALA A 435 -1.34 18.11 -11.91
C ALA A 435 -0.65 17.06 -12.80
N PHE A 436 -0.73 15.79 -12.41
CA PHE A 436 -0.10 14.67 -13.12
C PHE A 436 -1.08 13.51 -13.29
N PRO A 437 -2.12 13.64 -14.13
CA PRO A 437 -3.15 12.60 -14.27
C PRO A 437 -2.62 11.27 -14.81
N ASP A 438 -1.54 11.28 -15.59
CA ASP A 438 -0.82 10.11 -16.10
C ASP A 438 0.05 9.40 -15.04
N ARG A 439 0.22 10.03 -13.88
CA ARG A 439 0.98 9.51 -12.73
C ARG A 439 0.08 9.28 -11.51
N PHE A 440 -1.23 9.26 -11.70
CA PHE A 440 -2.15 8.97 -10.61
C PHE A 440 -1.84 7.58 -10.05
N PRO A 441 -1.60 7.44 -8.72
CA PRO A 441 -1.22 6.15 -8.15
C PRO A 441 -2.38 5.16 -8.25
N MET A 442 -2.13 4.01 -8.87
CA MET A 442 -3.17 3.00 -9.08
C MET A 442 -2.58 1.60 -9.29
N SER A 443 -3.40 0.58 -9.02
CA SER A 443 -3.06 -0.81 -9.26
C SER A 443 -1.76 -1.24 -8.58
N VAL A 444 -1.68 -1.10 -7.27
CA VAL A 444 -0.54 -1.54 -6.46
C VAL A 444 -0.96 -2.71 -5.58
N ASP A 445 -0.19 -3.80 -5.61
CA ASP A 445 -0.45 -5.01 -4.85
C ASP A 445 0.57 -5.21 -3.72
N PHE A 446 0.07 -5.36 -2.50
CA PHE A 446 0.85 -5.77 -1.31
C PHE A 446 0.25 -7.07 -0.79
N TYR A 447 0.94 -8.21 -0.98
CA TYR A 447 0.35 -9.49 -0.57
C TYR A 447 1.35 -10.50 -0.03
N GLU A 448 0.86 -11.33 0.89
CA GLU A 448 1.59 -12.46 1.48
C GLU A 448 2.90 -12.06 2.18
N ASN A 449 3.04 -10.79 2.56
CA ASN A 449 4.18 -10.34 3.34
C ASN A 449 4.02 -10.76 4.82
N ASP A 450 5.13 -11.03 5.47
CA ASP A 450 5.25 -11.29 6.90
C ASP A 450 6.01 -10.16 7.56
N ILE A 451 5.30 -9.32 8.32
CA ILE A 451 5.83 -8.06 8.84
C ILE A 451 5.72 -8.06 10.37
N THR A 452 6.82 -7.75 11.05
CA THR A 452 6.83 -7.78 12.52
C THR A 452 7.77 -6.73 13.12
N ASN A 453 7.42 -6.26 14.31
CA ASN A 453 8.19 -5.28 15.08
C ASN A 453 8.39 -3.95 14.34
N MET A 454 7.26 -3.28 14.08
CA MET A 454 7.24 -1.96 13.48
C MET A 454 7.03 -0.86 14.54
N GLY A 455 7.69 0.28 14.33
CA GLY A 455 7.53 1.45 15.21
C GLY A 455 6.22 2.19 14.94
N ASP A 456 5.76 2.23 13.69
CA ASP A 456 4.45 2.78 13.29
C ASP A 456 3.62 1.70 12.58
N ASN A 457 3.62 1.62 11.27
CA ASN A 457 2.71 0.76 10.52
C ASN A 457 3.41 -0.39 9.80
N CYS A 458 2.72 -1.51 9.64
CA CYS A 458 3.23 -2.58 8.79
C CYS A 458 3.11 -2.23 7.30
N ILE A 459 1.95 -1.73 6.88
CA ILE A 459 1.70 -1.34 5.48
C ILE A 459 0.92 -0.04 5.46
N GLU A 460 1.47 0.96 4.80
CA GLU A 460 0.84 2.23 4.50
C GLU A 460 0.47 2.30 3.01
N THR A 461 -0.82 2.56 2.72
CA THR A 461 -1.30 2.85 1.37
C THR A 461 -1.43 4.35 1.14
N ASP A 462 -0.74 5.12 1.92
CA ASP A 462 -0.84 6.57 2.08
C ASP A 462 -0.59 7.30 0.75
N GLY A 463 -1.43 8.27 0.47
CA GLY A 463 -1.37 8.96 -0.83
C GLY A 463 -1.77 8.10 -2.03
N GLY A 464 -2.28 6.91 -1.80
CA GLY A 464 -2.77 6.02 -2.85
C GLY A 464 -4.04 6.53 -3.53
N GLY A 465 -4.32 6.05 -4.70
CA GLY A 465 -5.47 6.44 -5.50
C GLY A 465 -6.48 5.31 -5.70
N ARG A 466 -6.48 4.68 -6.88
CA ARG A 466 -7.41 3.61 -7.21
C ARG A 466 -6.76 2.24 -7.15
N ASN A 467 -7.54 1.24 -6.75
CA ASN A 467 -7.17 -0.17 -6.74
C ASN A 467 -5.83 -0.44 -6.02
N MET A 468 -5.69 0.16 -4.81
CA MET A 468 -4.66 -0.22 -3.85
C MET A 468 -5.10 -1.51 -3.18
N ARG A 469 -4.31 -2.58 -3.26
CA ARG A 469 -4.71 -3.92 -2.84
C ARG A 469 -3.75 -4.48 -1.79
N VAL A 470 -4.21 -4.53 -0.55
CA VAL A 470 -3.47 -5.08 0.60
C VAL A 470 -4.17 -6.36 1.04
N PHE A 471 -3.61 -7.51 0.69
CA PHE A 471 -4.32 -8.76 0.91
C PHE A 471 -3.43 -9.94 1.32
N ARG A 472 -3.93 -10.74 2.25
CA ARG A 472 -3.22 -11.92 2.78
C ARG A 472 -1.84 -11.59 3.37
N ASN A 473 -1.68 -10.42 4.02
CA ASN A 473 -0.48 -10.12 4.78
C ASN A 473 -0.66 -10.49 6.25
N ARG A 474 0.45 -10.79 6.92
CA ARG A 474 0.52 -10.90 8.37
C ARG A 474 1.32 -9.74 8.90
N CYS A 475 0.71 -8.99 9.82
CA CYS A 475 1.30 -7.88 10.57
C CYS A 475 1.25 -8.22 12.05
N ALA A 476 2.38 -8.37 12.70
CA ALA A 476 2.45 -8.63 14.13
C ALA A 476 3.36 -7.62 14.83
N ASN A 477 2.97 -7.17 16.03
CA ASN A 477 3.80 -6.27 16.84
C ASN A 477 4.07 -4.93 16.13
N SER A 478 3.02 -4.19 15.82
CA SER A 478 3.09 -2.80 15.35
C SER A 478 2.81 -1.86 16.51
N ALA A 479 3.75 -0.97 16.85
CA ALA A 479 3.63 -0.16 18.05
C ALA A 479 2.43 0.80 18.01
N LEU A 480 2.04 1.28 16.82
CA LEU A 480 0.86 2.10 16.63
C LEU A 480 -0.26 1.30 15.93
N GLN A 481 -0.44 1.41 14.62
CA GLN A 481 -1.47 0.68 13.89
C GLN A 481 -0.86 -0.31 12.89
N GLY A 482 -1.63 -1.33 12.52
CA GLY A 482 -1.15 -2.32 11.56
C GLY A 482 -1.17 -1.83 10.11
N LEU A 483 -2.30 -1.25 9.67
CA LEU A 483 -2.55 -0.85 8.28
C LEU A 483 -3.03 0.60 8.22
N SER A 484 -2.55 1.35 7.21
CA SER A 484 -2.83 2.78 7.05
C SER A 484 -3.40 3.15 5.69
N ALA A 485 -4.26 4.20 5.71
CA ALA A 485 -4.77 4.92 4.55
C ALA A 485 -4.79 6.42 4.87
N GLN A 486 -3.76 7.18 4.44
CA GLN A 486 -3.51 8.55 4.89
C GLN A 486 -3.02 9.49 3.77
N PRO A 487 -3.85 9.95 2.82
CA PRO A 487 -5.20 9.50 2.51
C PRO A 487 -5.25 8.44 1.41
N ILE A 488 -6.49 8.14 0.94
CA ILE A 488 -6.78 7.50 -0.35
C ILE A 488 -7.62 8.44 -1.19
N PHE A 489 -7.20 8.70 -2.43
CA PHE A 489 -7.85 9.61 -3.36
C PHE A 489 -9.00 8.95 -4.13
N GLY A 490 -10.13 8.77 -3.46
CA GLY A 490 -11.35 8.17 -3.99
C GLY A 490 -11.42 6.65 -3.86
N GLY A 491 -10.31 5.96 -3.98
CA GLY A 491 -10.27 4.50 -3.88
C GLY A 491 -10.78 3.78 -5.15
N PRO A 492 -11.01 2.45 -5.06
CA PRO A 492 -10.98 1.67 -3.83
C PRO A 492 -9.58 1.34 -3.33
N VAL A 493 -9.46 1.28 -2.00
CA VAL A 493 -8.41 0.54 -1.32
C VAL A 493 -9.02 -0.73 -0.71
N TYR A 494 -8.33 -1.83 -0.84
CA TYR A 494 -8.76 -3.13 -0.36
C TYR A 494 -7.84 -3.61 0.76
N PHE A 495 -8.40 -3.80 1.94
CA PHE A 495 -7.78 -4.58 3.00
C PHE A 495 -8.52 -5.92 3.11
N ILE A 496 -7.92 -7.00 2.53
CA ILE A 496 -8.61 -8.28 2.38
C ILE A 496 -7.76 -9.41 2.97
N ARG A 497 -8.35 -10.24 3.86
CA ARG A 497 -7.73 -11.44 4.42
C ARG A 497 -6.38 -11.17 5.11
N ASN A 498 -6.16 -9.97 5.64
CA ASN A 498 -4.98 -9.68 6.44
C ASN A 498 -5.17 -10.14 7.88
N VAL A 499 -4.06 -10.49 8.51
CA VAL A 499 -3.99 -10.75 9.95
C VAL A 499 -3.18 -9.63 10.58
N VAL A 500 -3.77 -8.90 11.53
CA VAL A 500 -3.08 -7.90 12.37
C VAL A 500 -3.14 -8.34 13.81
N TYR A 501 -2.00 -8.37 14.49
CA TYR A 501 -1.89 -8.82 15.87
C TYR A 501 -0.96 -7.93 16.67
N ASN A 502 -1.41 -7.46 17.84
CA ASN A 502 -0.66 -6.68 18.79
C ASN A 502 -0.25 -5.29 18.27
N GLY A 503 -1.21 -4.36 18.32
CA GLY A 503 -1.03 -2.92 18.06
C GLY A 503 -1.36 -2.10 19.30
N PRO A 504 -0.46 -2.01 20.33
CA PRO A 504 -0.79 -1.47 21.63
C PRO A 504 -1.06 0.04 21.65
N GLY A 505 -0.58 0.80 20.68
CA GLY A 505 -0.73 2.25 20.64
C GLY A 505 -2.12 2.70 20.18
N ALA A 506 -2.61 2.17 19.05
CA ALA A 506 -3.87 2.63 18.48
C ALA A 506 -4.65 1.56 17.68
N GLY A 507 -4.26 0.28 17.79
CA GLY A 507 -5.04 -0.84 17.24
C GLY A 507 -4.67 -1.21 15.81
N SER A 508 -5.65 -1.51 14.96
CA SER A 508 -5.41 -2.19 13.68
C SER A 508 -5.40 -1.30 12.45
N LEU A 509 -6.19 -0.22 12.43
CA LEU A 509 -6.38 0.64 11.25
C LEU A 509 -6.13 2.11 11.57
N LYS A 510 -5.52 2.84 10.61
CA LYS A 510 -5.29 4.29 10.65
C LYS A 510 -5.86 4.94 9.39
N PHE A 511 -6.80 5.91 9.56
CA PHE A 511 -7.36 6.71 8.48
C PHE A 511 -7.15 8.18 8.79
N ILE A 512 -6.43 8.90 7.95
CA ILE A 512 -6.14 10.33 8.16
C ILE A 512 -6.33 11.08 6.83
N SER A 513 -6.65 12.37 6.91
CA SER A 513 -6.89 13.24 5.75
C SER A 513 -8.10 12.85 4.91
N THR A 514 -9.14 12.37 5.58
CA THR A 514 -10.44 12.04 4.96
C THR A 514 -10.35 11.07 3.77
N PRO A 515 -9.70 9.89 3.91
CA PRO A 515 -9.60 8.93 2.83
C PRO A 515 -10.99 8.46 2.37
N SER A 516 -11.10 8.01 1.13
CA SER A 516 -12.37 7.55 0.57
C SER A 516 -12.24 6.23 -0.20
N GLY A 517 -13.35 5.47 -0.27
CA GLY A 517 -13.41 4.21 -1.01
C GLY A 517 -12.69 3.06 -0.32
N ILE A 518 -12.96 2.84 0.96
CA ILE A 518 -12.23 1.87 1.79
C ILE A 518 -13.03 0.58 1.93
N LEU A 519 -12.46 -0.55 1.54
CA LEU A 519 -13.05 -1.88 1.65
C LEU A 519 -12.23 -2.75 2.61
N VAL A 520 -12.82 -3.08 3.76
CA VAL A 520 -12.20 -3.87 4.82
C VAL A 520 -12.94 -5.20 4.93
N TYR A 521 -12.43 -6.23 4.23
CA TYR A 521 -13.16 -7.49 4.06
C TYR A 521 -12.36 -8.69 4.53
N GLN A 522 -12.98 -9.57 5.28
CA GLN A 522 -12.43 -10.89 5.62
C GLN A 522 -11.09 -10.81 6.40
N ASN A 523 -10.85 -9.77 7.22
CA ASN A 523 -9.62 -9.65 8.00
C ASN A 523 -9.78 -10.19 9.43
N THR A 524 -8.65 -10.54 10.05
CA THR A 524 -8.56 -10.84 11.48
C THR A 524 -7.71 -9.78 12.16
N PHE A 525 -8.34 -8.95 12.98
CA PHE A 525 -7.73 -7.89 13.76
C PHE A 525 -7.74 -8.27 15.25
N VAL A 526 -6.57 -8.57 15.79
CA VAL A 526 -6.34 -8.67 17.24
C VAL A 526 -5.72 -7.37 17.70
N GLY A 527 -6.60 -6.42 17.86
CA GLY A 527 -6.41 -5.00 18.14
C GLY A 527 -7.71 -4.28 17.79
N GLU A 528 -8.07 -3.30 18.56
CA GLU A 528 -9.26 -2.51 18.35
C GLU A 528 -9.21 -1.78 16.99
N VAL A 529 -10.36 -1.58 16.36
CA VAL A 529 -10.58 -0.56 15.34
C VAL A 529 -11.24 0.64 16.05
N ALA A 530 -10.48 1.29 16.91
CA ALA A 530 -11.01 2.23 17.90
C ALA A 530 -10.93 3.70 17.47
N VAL A 531 -9.88 4.08 16.76
CA VAL A 531 -9.63 5.47 16.35
C VAL A 531 -9.03 5.50 14.93
N PRO A 532 -9.73 4.94 13.94
CA PRO A 532 -9.17 4.94 12.58
C PRO A 532 -9.12 6.34 11.94
N GLY A 533 -9.93 7.28 12.43
CA GLY A 533 -10.18 8.59 11.84
C GLY A 533 -11.40 8.61 10.92
N PRO A 534 -11.98 9.78 10.63
CA PRO A 534 -13.12 9.86 9.74
C PRO A 534 -12.72 9.69 8.28
N ALA A 535 -13.51 8.88 7.57
CA ALA A 535 -13.32 8.55 6.17
C ALA A 535 -14.63 8.77 5.39
N ALA A 536 -14.67 8.35 4.15
CA ALA A 536 -15.87 8.36 3.34
C ALA A 536 -16.00 7.07 2.54
N ASN A 537 -17.21 6.63 2.24
CA ASN A 537 -17.45 5.48 1.37
C ASN A 537 -16.65 4.24 1.85
N GLU A 538 -16.82 3.89 3.12
CA GLU A 538 -16.09 2.80 3.78
C GLU A 538 -17.01 1.63 4.11
N HIS A 539 -16.53 0.40 3.89
CA HIS A 539 -17.33 -0.79 4.00
C HIS A 539 -16.60 -1.91 4.72
N PHE A 540 -17.23 -2.50 5.75
CA PHE A 540 -16.67 -3.58 6.56
C PHE A 540 -17.52 -4.84 6.40
N ARG A 541 -16.90 -5.99 6.03
CA ARG A 541 -17.59 -7.28 5.86
C ARG A 541 -16.72 -8.45 6.32
N ASN A 542 -17.32 -9.41 6.98
CA ASN A 542 -16.72 -10.68 7.34
C ASN A 542 -15.44 -10.59 8.20
N ASN A 543 -15.21 -9.47 8.91
CA ASN A 543 -14.02 -9.33 9.73
C ASN A 543 -14.17 -9.96 11.10
N LEU A 544 -13.07 -10.37 11.72
CA LEU A 544 -12.95 -10.60 13.16
C LEU A 544 -12.19 -9.43 13.78
N ILE A 545 -12.80 -8.75 14.75
CA ILE A 545 -12.22 -7.59 15.44
C ILE A 545 -12.25 -7.86 16.95
N LEU A 546 -11.07 -8.13 17.53
CA LEU A 546 -10.94 -8.55 18.92
C LEU A 546 -10.16 -7.50 19.72
N ALA A 547 -10.79 -6.96 20.75
CA ALA A 547 -10.15 -6.00 21.64
C ALA A 547 -9.01 -6.64 22.43
N GLN A 548 -7.87 -6.01 22.45
CA GLN A 548 -6.67 -6.47 23.16
C GLN A 548 -6.59 -5.98 24.60
N GLY A 549 -7.47 -5.08 25.03
CA GLY A 549 -7.53 -4.57 26.39
C GLY A 549 -7.24 -3.08 26.55
N ALA A 550 -7.06 -2.36 25.44
CA ALA A 550 -6.98 -0.90 25.46
C ALA A 550 -8.31 -0.29 25.97
N ALA A 551 -8.25 0.87 26.56
CA ALA A 551 -9.45 1.60 26.94
C ALA A 551 -10.16 2.09 25.67
N GLY A 552 -11.49 1.89 25.61
CA GLY A 552 -12.30 2.39 24.51
C GLY A 552 -13.08 1.32 23.75
N PRO A 553 -13.74 1.72 22.64
CA PRO A 553 -14.54 0.82 21.84
C PRO A 553 -13.68 -0.20 21.10
N VAL A 554 -14.24 -1.40 20.89
CA VAL A 554 -13.63 -2.40 20.01
C VAL A 554 -13.76 -1.97 18.54
N PHE A 555 -14.83 -1.26 18.21
CA PHE A 555 -15.13 -0.85 16.84
C PHE A 555 -15.68 0.58 16.79
N THR A 556 -15.02 1.41 16.01
CA THR A 556 -15.43 2.78 15.72
C THR A 556 -15.44 2.99 14.21
N VAL A 557 -16.52 3.54 13.69
CA VAL A 557 -16.62 4.09 12.34
C VAL A 557 -16.86 5.58 12.44
N GLY A 558 -16.04 6.38 11.79
CA GLY A 558 -16.25 7.80 11.58
C GLY A 558 -16.37 8.07 10.08
N THR A 559 -17.53 8.51 9.61
CA THR A 559 -17.77 8.68 8.18
C THR A 559 -18.46 9.98 7.85
N PHE A 560 -18.03 10.61 6.74
CA PHE A 560 -18.70 11.79 6.16
C PHE A 560 -19.87 11.42 5.23
N THR A 561 -20.15 10.12 5.05
CA THR A 561 -21.14 9.65 4.09
C THR A 561 -22.11 8.64 4.70
N ASN A 562 -23.41 8.76 4.41
CA ASN A 562 -24.45 7.85 4.91
C ASN A 562 -24.54 6.52 4.15
N TYR A 563 -23.74 6.34 3.10
CA TYR A 563 -23.64 5.09 2.36
C TYR A 563 -22.45 4.21 2.77
N SER A 564 -21.64 4.65 3.75
CA SER A 564 -20.71 3.76 4.45
C SER A 564 -21.48 2.66 5.20
N SER A 565 -20.92 1.45 5.29
CA SER A 565 -21.66 0.32 5.84
C SER A 565 -20.81 -0.73 6.51
N SER A 566 -21.38 -1.40 7.50
CA SER A 566 -20.77 -2.51 8.23
C SER A 566 -21.79 -3.64 8.44
N ASP A 567 -21.41 -4.89 8.14
CA ASP A 567 -22.24 -6.06 8.43
C ASP A 567 -21.45 -7.38 8.36
N TYR A 568 -21.99 -8.45 8.93
CA TYR A 568 -21.37 -9.78 8.96
C TYR A 568 -19.98 -9.78 9.60
N ASN A 569 -19.76 -9.03 10.68
CA ASN A 569 -18.49 -9.04 11.41
C ASN A 569 -18.60 -9.80 12.74
N GLY A 570 -17.47 -10.24 13.27
CA GLY A 570 -17.35 -10.82 14.59
C GLY A 570 -16.58 -9.90 15.53
N PHE A 571 -17.13 -9.64 16.74
CA PHE A 571 -16.55 -8.70 17.68
C PHE A 571 -16.27 -9.33 19.03
N ALA A 572 -15.12 -9.01 19.63
CA ALA A 572 -14.80 -9.30 21.04
C ALA A 572 -14.54 -7.99 21.79
N PRO A 573 -15.55 -7.34 22.36
CA PRO A 573 -15.36 -6.11 23.12
C PRO A 573 -14.56 -6.32 24.40
N ASN A 574 -13.93 -5.27 24.91
CA ASN A 574 -13.29 -5.26 26.21
C ASN A 574 -14.33 -5.48 27.32
N ALA A 575 -14.04 -6.38 28.25
CA ALA A 575 -14.94 -6.66 29.37
C ALA A 575 -15.12 -5.41 30.24
N GLY A 576 -16.37 -5.03 30.48
CA GLY A 576 -16.71 -3.89 31.33
C GLY A 576 -16.53 -2.51 30.69
N ALA A 577 -16.25 -2.44 29.39
CA ALA A 577 -16.17 -1.17 28.67
C ALA A 577 -17.50 -0.40 28.76
N GLU A 578 -17.43 0.90 29.04
CA GLU A 578 -18.61 1.77 29.03
C GLU A 578 -19.13 1.99 27.59
N VAL A 579 -18.24 2.10 26.64
CA VAL A 579 -18.49 2.19 25.21
C VAL A 579 -17.76 1.07 24.50
N SER A 580 -18.50 0.18 23.84
CA SER A 580 -17.91 -0.90 23.02
C SER A 580 -17.97 -0.63 21.53
N PHE A 581 -18.98 0.14 21.09
CA PHE A 581 -19.19 0.47 19.68
C PHE A 581 -19.46 1.96 19.52
N GLN A 582 -18.91 2.56 18.46
CA GLN A 582 -19.20 3.93 18.07
C GLN A 582 -19.48 4.01 16.58
N TRP A 583 -20.51 4.76 16.22
CA TRP A 583 -20.83 5.12 14.84
C TRP A 583 -21.01 6.62 14.74
N ALA A 584 -20.12 7.29 14.03
CA ALA A 584 -20.17 8.70 13.75
C ALA A 584 -20.46 8.91 12.27
N SER A 585 -21.58 9.56 11.93
CA SER A 585 -22.01 9.79 10.56
C SER A 585 -22.77 11.13 10.44
N PRO A 586 -23.00 11.62 9.21
CA PRO A 586 -23.95 12.71 9.00
C PRO A 586 -25.36 12.35 9.53
N PRO A 587 -26.24 13.33 9.72
CA PRO A 587 -27.67 13.08 9.90
C PRO A 587 -28.25 12.21 8.78
N PHE A 588 -29.24 11.35 9.10
CA PHE A 588 -29.74 10.35 8.14
C PHE A 588 -30.31 10.92 6.85
N GLU A 589 -30.81 12.16 6.90
CA GLU A 589 -31.34 12.88 5.73
C GLU A 589 -30.26 13.44 4.80
N LYS A 590 -29.00 13.48 5.24
CA LYS A 590 -27.87 13.98 4.44
C LYS A 590 -27.04 12.80 3.90
N ARG A 591 -26.89 12.71 2.59
CA ARG A 591 -26.08 11.68 1.94
C ARG A 591 -24.60 11.81 2.28
N ALA A 592 -24.08 13.04 2.28
CA ALA A 592 -22.73 13.38 2.70
C ALA A 592 -22.73 14.75 3.39
N ASP A 593 -21.84 14.93 4.37
CA ASP A 593 -21.61 16.23 5.01
C ASP A 593 -20.14 16.35 5.40
N TYR A 594 -19.41 17.17 4.67
CA TYR A 594 -18.01 17.52 4.95
C TYR A 594 -17.86 18.86 5.68
N ALA A 595 -18.95 19.61 5.82
CA ALA A 595 -18.95 20.90 6.47
C ALA A 595 -19.07 20.82 7.98
N ALA A 596 -19.60 19.69 8.48
CA ALA A 596 -19.78 19.44 9.90
C ALA A 596 -19.09 18.15 10.33
N ALA A 597 -18.61 18.10 11.57
CA ALA A 597 -18.10 16.88 12.14
C ALA A 597 -19.20 15.80 12.19
N PRO A 598 -18.89 14.52 11.89
CA PRO A 598 -19.84 13.42 12.02
C PRO A 598 -20.41 13.34 13.44
N VAL A 599 -21.70 13.09 13.56
CA VAL A 599 -22.40 12.97 14.84
C VAL A 599 -22.12 11.60 15.44
N ALA A 600 -21.33 11.57 16.50
CA ALA A 600 -20.96 10.34 17.21
C ALA A 600 -22.11 9.80 18.06
N ARG A 601 -22.37 8.49 17.96
CA ARG A 601 -23.31 7.72 18.75
C ARG A 601 -22.57 6.56 19.41
N ASN A 602 -22.63 6.48 20.72
CA ASN A 602 -21.91 5.51 21.54
C ASN A 602 -22.83 4.44 22.07
N PHE A 603 -22.38 3.19 22.06
CA PHE A 603 -23.17 2.04 22.47
C PHE A 603 -22.33 1.10 23.35
N ARG A 604 -22.95 0.57 24.39
CA ARG A 604 -22.31 -0.39 25.29
C ARG A 604 -22.36 -1.81 24.74
N THR A 605 -23.43 -2.15 24.04
CA THR A 605 -23.68 -3.50 23.55
C THR A 605 -23.87 -3.52 22.02
N LEU A 606 -23.57 -4.68 21.42
CA LEU A 606 -23.80 -4.90 19.99
C LEU A 606 -25.28 -4.75 19.63
N ALA A 607 -26.19 -5.24 20.48
CA ALA A 607 -27.63 -5.15 20.23
C ALA A 607 -28.15 -3.70 20.21
N GLU A 608 -27.66 -2.83 21.11
CA GLU A 608 -27.99 -1.40 21.10
C GLU A 608 -27.46 -0.73 19.82
N TYR A 609 -26.24 -1.04 19.45
CA TYR A 609 -25.59 -0.52 18.24
C TYR A 609 -26.37 -0.93 16.98
N GLN A 610 -26.66 -2.22 16.81
CA GLN A 610 -27.44 -2.76 15.69
C GLN A 610 -28.82 -2.10 15.56
N LYS A 611 -29.55 -1.99 16.70
CA LYS A 611 -30.90 -1.39 16.74
C LYS A 611 -30.85 0.09 16.32
N ALA A 612 -29.88 0.85 16.79
CA ALA A 612 -29.83 2.30 16.61
C ALA A 612 -29.30 2.69 15.23
N THR A 613 -28.31 1.97 14.71
CA THR A 613 -27.61 2.33 13.47
C THR A 613 -28.09 1.54 12.25
N ARG A 614 -28.74 0.41 12.44
CA ARG A 614 -29.07 -0.61 11.42
C ARG A 614 -27.81 -1.16 10.72
N GLN A 615 -26.62 -0.94 11.30
CA GLN A 615 -25.39 -1.57 10.89
C GLN A 615 -25.17 -2.86 11.65
N ASP A 616 -24.34 -3.76 11.10
CA ASP A 616 -23.93 -5.01 11.74
C ASP A 616 -25.09 -5.93 12.19
N VAL A 617 -26.23 -5.88 11.48
CA VAL A 617 -27.46 -6.63 11.86
C VAL A 617 -27.26 -8.14 11.83
N HIS A 618 -26.31 -8.64 11.03
CA HIS A 618 -25.93 -10.05 10.96
C HIS A 618 -24.62 -10.35 11.71
N SER A 619 -24.00 -9.33 12.29
CA SER A 619 -22.76 -9.46 13.06
C SER A 619 -23.02 -10.07 14.43
N ARG A 620 -21.96 -10.63 15.03
CA ARG A 620 -22.06 -11.38 16.30
C ARG A 620 -20.86 -11.19 17.21
N LEU A 621 -20.98 -11.63 18.45
CA LEU A 621 -19.86 -11.68 19.38
C LEU A 621 -19.06 -12.96 19.15
N VAL A 622 -17.73 -12.82 19.12
CA VAL A 622 -16.77 -13.92 18.93
C VAL A 622 -15.59 -13.67 19.86
N GLY A 623 -15.22 -14.65 20.68
CA GLY A 623 -14.10 -14.52 21.61
C GLY A 623 -12.76 -15.06 21.07
N TYR A 624 -11.70 -14.90 21.85
CA TYR A 624 -10.37 -15.46 21.57
C TYR A 624 -10.35 -16.98 21.50
N ASP A 625 -11.33 -17.65 22.10
CA ASP A 625 -11.55 -19.09 22.03
C ASP A 625 -11.95 -19.58 20.64
N ALA A 626 -12.19 -18.66 19.71
CA ALA A 626 -12.38 -18.96 18.30
C ALA A 626 -11.15 -19.58 17.64
N PHE A 627 -9.96 -19.25 18.11
CA PHE A 627 -8.70 -19.62 17.48
C PHE A 627 -8.01 -20.82 18.16
N VAL A 628 -7.17 -21.52 17.41
CA VAL A 628 -6.37 -22.64 17.94
C VAL A 628 -5.35 -22.14 18.96
N ASN A 629 -4.57 -21.09 18.61
CA ASN A 629 -3.56 -20.54 19.53
C ASN A 629 -3.30 -19.04 19.26
N VAL A 630 -4.18 -18.19 19.75
CA VAL A 630 -4.03 -16.72 19.69
C VAL A 630 -4.23 -16.17 21.10
N PRO A 631 -3.16 -15.93 21.87
CA PRO A 631 -3.27 -15.31 23.18
C PRO A 631 -3.73 -13.84 23.04
N LYS A 632 -4.43 -13.34 24.05
CA LYS A 632 -4.73 -11.93 24.16
C LYS A 632 -3.43 -11.18 24.48
N PRO A 633 -3.07 -10.10 23.73
CA PRO A 633 -1.89 -9.30 24.05
C PRO A 633 -1.95 -8.73 25.48
N ASP A 634 -0.78 -8.62 26.11
CA ASP A 634 -0.67 -8.08 27.46
C ASP A 634 -0.42 -6.56 27.40
N MET A 635 -1.48 -5.78 27.61
CA MET A 635 -1.42 -4.31 27.58
C MET A 635 -0.63 -3.69 28.75
N LYS A 636 -0.21 -4.50 29.74
CA LYS A 636 0.69 -4.03 30.82
C LYS A 636 2.16 -4.02 30.38
N ASP A 637 2.48 -4.76 29.33
CA ASP A 637 3.79 -4.80 28.69
C ASP A 637 3.67 -4.45 27.20
N PRO A 638 3.46 -3.18 26.84
CA PRO A 638 3.21 -2.76 25.47
C PRO A 638 4.45 -2.89 24.57
N GLN A 639 5.63 -3.13 25.14
CA GLN A 639 6.87 -3.35 24.38
C GLN A 639 7.09 -4.81 23.98
N ARG A 640 6.24 -5.72 24.48
CA ARG A 640 6.42 -7.15 24.28
C ARG A 640 6.29 -7.54 22.82
N ILE A 641 7.29 -8.23 22.31
CA ILE A 641 7.29 -8.88 21.00
C ILE A 641 6.71 -10.30 21.16
N TYR A 642 5.73 -10.62 20.34
CA TYR A 642 5.17 -11.97 20.23
C TYR A 642 5.72 -12.64 18.98
N ASP A 643 6.16 -13.90 19.11
CA ASP A 643 6.58 -14.68 17.96
C ASP A 643 5.40 -14.97 17.02
N ALA A 644 5.38 -14.30 15.88
CA ALA A 644 4.32 -14.44 14.88
C ALA A 644 4.22 -15.88 14.34
N GLY A 645 5.32 -16.64 14.34
CA GLY A 645 5.35 -18.04 13.93
C GLY A 645 4.68 -19.00 14.91
N ALA A 646 4.58 -18.62 16.19
CA ALA A 646 3.90 -19.39 17.21
C ALA A 646 2.38 -19.14 17.28
N LEU A 647 1.86 -18.15 16.56
CA LEU A 647 0.45 -17.82 16.54
C LEU A 647 -0.29 -18.69 15.51
N ASP A 648 -1.39 -19.33 15.95
CA ASP A 648 -2.25 -20.13 15.08
C ASP A 648 -3.67 -19.53 15.05
N PHE A 649 -3.95 -18.80 13.97
CA PHE A 649 -5.23 -18.15 13.72
C PHE A 649 -6.28 -19.09 13.08
N ALA A 650 -5.97 -20.37 12.90
CA ALA A 650 -6.96 -21.33 12.43
C ALA A 650 -8.16 -21.36 13.38
N LEU A 651 -9.36 -21.42 12.82
CA LEU A 651 -10.59 -21.45 13.62
C LEU A 651 -10.77 -22.83 14.27
N ARG A 652 -11.16 -22.83 15.53
CA ARG A 652 -11.57 -24.05 16.23
C ARG A 652 -12.94 -24.49 15.72
N LYS A 653 -13.11 -25.81 15.58
CA LYS A 653 -14.41 -26.40 15.32
C LYS A 653 -15.42 -25.92 16.39
N ARG A 654 -16.59 -25.48 15.99
CA ARG A 654 -17.65 -24.88 16.83
C ARG A 654 -17.44 -23.40 17.21
N SER A 655 -16.44 -22.72 16.66
CA SER A 655 -16.36 -21.27 16.82
C SER A 655 -17.61 -20.58 16.28
N ALA A 656 -18.00 -19.49 16.93
CA ALA A 656 -19.10 -18.64 16.45
C ALA A 656 -18.76 -17.93 15.12
N ALA A 657 -17.50 -17.94 14.71
CA ALA A 657 -17.04 -17.37 13.43
C ALA A 657 -17.36 -18.25 12.21
N ILE A 658 -17.64 -19.56 12.44
CA ILE A 658 -17.85 -20.53 11.35
C ILE A 658 -19.22 -20.32 10.69
N ASP A 659 -19.27 -20.40 9.35
CA ASP A 659 -20.50 -20.24 8.54
C ASP A 659 -21.26 -18.93 8.84
N ALA A 660 -20.56 -17.86 9.19
CA ALA A 660 -21.15 -16.65 9.73
C ALA A 660 -20.99 -15.42 8.84
N GLY A 661 -20.24 -15.54 7.77
CA GLY A 661 -20.00 -14.48 6.80
C GLY A 661 -21.01 -14.45 5.67
N THR A 662 -20.90 -13.44 4.84
CA THR A 662 -21.61 -13.33 3.56
C THR A 662 -20.68 -13.67 2.38
N VAL A 663 -21.27 -14.13 1.28
CA VAL A 663 -20.50 -14.42 0.06
C VAL A 663 -20.00 -13.12 -0.55
N LEU A 664 -18.71 -13.00 -0.71
CA LEU A 664 -18.00 -11.92 -1.40
C LEU A 664 -17.30 -12.54 -2.64
N PRO A 665 -17.91 -12.44 -3.83
CA PRO A 665 -17.37 -13.09 -5.03
C PRO A 665 -15.91 -12.68 -5.29
N ASN A 666 -15.06 -13.65 -5.70
CA ASN A 666 -13.62 -13.49 -5.91
C ASN A 666 -12.81 -13.18 -4.62
N VAL A 667 -13.45 -13.09 -3.47
CA VAL A 667 -12.80 -12.95 -2.14
C VAL A 667 -13.02 -14.20 -1.30
N THR A 668 -14.26 -14.67 -1.21
CA THR A 668 -14.62 -15.83 -0.38
C THR A 668 -14.76 -17.12 -1.21
N ASP A 669 -14.38 -17.09 -2.48
CA ASP A 669 -14.50 -18.25 -3.36
C ASP A 669 -13.81 -19.48 -2.78
N GLY A 670 -14.49 -20.60 -2.87
CA GLY A 670 -14.02 -21.87 -2.32
C GLY A 670 -14.14 -21.98 -0.80
N PHE A 671 -14.99 -21.18 -0.14
CA PHE A 671 -15.34 -21.43 1.25
C PHE A 671 -15.92 -22.85 1.44
N THR A 672 -15.82 -23.37 2.65
CA THR A 672 -16.35 -24.67 3.04
C THR A 672 -17.56 -24.47 3.95
N GLY A 673 -18.49 -25.44 3.99
CA GLY A 673 -19.67 -25.32 4.83
C GLY A 673 -20.87 -24.63 4.16
N ARG A 674 -21.67 -23.88 4.93
CA ARG A 674 -22.93 -23.25 4.46
C ARG A 674 -22.75 -21.81 4.02
N ALA A 675 -21.75 -21.11 4.58
CA ALA A 675 -21.40 -19.74 4.31
C ALA A 675 -19.89 -19.55 4.58
N PRO A 676 -19.27 -18.46 4.10
CA PRO A 676 -17.89 -18.16 4.47
C PRO A 676 -17.73 -17.98 5.99
N ASP A 677 -16.57 -18.32 6.50
CA ASP A 677 -16.22 -18.02 7.89
C ASP A 677 -15.87 -16.55 8.06
N LEU A 678 -15.93 -16.03 9.28
CA LEU A 678 -15.45 -14.70 9.60
C LEU A 678 -13.94 -14.70 9.80
N GLY A 679 -13.29 -13.61 9.40
CA GLY A 679 -11.84 -13.43 9.56
C GLY A 679 -11.02 -13.89 8.35
N ALA A 680 -9.71 -13.80 8.48
CA ALA A 680 -8.77 -14.01 7.39
C ALA A 680 -8.70 -15.46 6.90
N LEU A 681 -8.96 -16.43 7.78
CA LEU A 681 -8.81 -17.86 7.52
C LEU A 681 -10.15 -18.58 7.50
N GLU A 682 -10.26 -19.57 6.63
CA GLU A 682 -11.39 -20.44 6.46
C GLU A 682 -11.10 -21.81 7.07
N LEU A 683 -12.02 -22.35 7.89
CA LEU A 683 -11.88 -23.68 8.49
C LEU A 683 -11.76 -24.76 7.42
N GLY A 684 -10.74 -25.60 7.53
CA GLY A 684 -10.50 -26.70 6.58
C GLY A 684 -9.77 -26.29 5.31
N ARG A 685 -9.37 -25.02 5.20
CA ARG A 685 -8.47 -24.53 4.14
C ARG A 685 -7.07 -24.31 4.70
N PRO A 686 -6.02 -24.54 3.91
CA PRO A 686 -4.67 -24.19 4.32
C PRO A 686 -4.55 -22.68 4.54
N ALA A 687 -3.83 -22.28 5.60
CA ALA A 687 -3.49 -20.88 5.79
C ALA A 687 -2.59 -20.38 4.64
N PRO A 688 -2.66 -19.09 4.27
CA PRO A 688 -1.69 -18.50 3.36
C PRO A 688 -0.27 -18.67 3.89
N HIS A 689 0.68 -18.80 2.98
CA HIS A 689 2.09 -18.69 3.34
C HIS A 689 2.44 -17.20 3.44
N TYR A 690 2.98 -16.78 4.58
CA TYR A 690 3.45 -15.42 4.79
C TYR A 690 4.97 -15.38 4.72
N GLY A 691 5.51 -14.37 4.03
CA GLY A 691 6.96 -14.23 3.87
C GLY A 691 7.54 -15.03 2.71
N PRO A 692 8.89 -15.09 2.58
CA PRO A 692 9.57 -15.73 1.47
C PRO A 692 9.25 -17.22 1.38
N ALA A 693 9.07 -17.74 0.16
CA ALA A 693 8.97 -19.18 -0.06
C ALA A 693 10.26 -19.86 0.41
N ALA A 694 10.14 -21.06 0.96
CA ALA A 694 11.32 -21.87 1.31
C ALA A 694 12.20 -22.07 0.05
N ARG A 695 13.52 -21.84 0.22
CA ARG A 695 14.52 -22.02 -0.84
C ARG A 695 14.68 -23.49 -1.22
#